data_ead5241ae681e8fc71cc369e6a820e23
#
_entry.id   ead5241ae681e8fc71cc369e6a820e23
#
_cell.length_a   1.000
_cell.length_b   1.000
_cell.length_c   1.000
_cell.angle_alpha   90.00
_cell.angle_beta   90.00
_cell.angle_gamma   90.00
#
_symmetry.space_group_name_H-M   'P 1'
#
loop_
_entity.id
_entity.type
_entity.pdbx_description
1 polymer ?
#
loop_
_entity_poly.entity_id
_entity_poly.type
_entity_poly.pdbx_seq_one_letter_code
_entity_poly.pdbx_strand_id
1 'polypeptide(L)'
;MLVDLLANDSDPTGGVLTVQQLDVPPGSPLAVALVNRQMVRVTAPSGLSNPASFTYTVSNGAATASATVTILPAPANTESAPPELNDDSLVVRVGDVASVSVLDNDRSPAGLKLTVSSELQHEIPADLGSVFVSNNVVRVRGGSRPGSGRIVYTVSDTAGNVASAVVNLTVVAMDEDTNTAPRPKDVVARTVAGHKVTIPIPLEGIDAEGDSVTLVGMASSARLGTVTQVGSNFEYTPGNDVQGTDSFTYVVEDALGKQAIGGIRVGVAPRPSLNQAPVAMPDSVRVRPGTKVSVAVLANDIDPDGDPLTLAQGSVSAPSGIDVTERSGRIVFTAPQQEGTHVISYAIEDGAGGRAEGVCSVVVTPTAPLLAPIARDDEVSLADVQAASGSVSVDVLKNDEDPDGDIQDDTLSSPDSGIGTSGDTLTIPLSPKPQTVIYTVTDHDGLSASAVVRVPGTEITRPTLDTRALPIKVTAGVTKEIALNDYILTRSGRSVQLTGDSKASAGLGWDGSTLVKDTRTLTYTALEDFSGPTSIIVEVTDGSDPSDATGIVSTLALPILVESAHNRPPRIVPTRVDVAAGEDASQIAMDQWVSDPDGDDPAGMTYTITDKQVEGVSASTSGSTLSVSADAEAPKGQAGQLTIEVTDQQGASASASVPVNVIASSK
;
A
#
# COMPACT_ATOMS: atom_id res chain seq x y z
N MET A 1 -2.52 20.24 -6.04
CA MET A 1 -2.09 19.67 -7.34
C MET A 1 -1.11 18.52 -7.10
N LEU A 2 -1.06 17.54 -8.01
CA LEU A 2 -0.06 16.47 -7.99
C LEU A 2 0.97 16.74 -9.09
N VAL A 3 2.26 16.63 -8.79
CA VAL A 3 3.38 16.94 -9.70
C VAL A 3 4.34 15.76 -9.73
N ASP A 4 4.64 15.25 -10.92
CA ASP A 4 5.68 14.23 -11.10
C ASP A 4 7.04 14.91 -11.16
N LEU A 5 7.84 14.74 -10.12
CA LEU A 5 9.19 15.32 -10.02
C LEU A 5 10.18 14.66 -10.98
N LEU A 6 9.96 13.40 -11.33
CA LEU A 6 10.88 12.59 -12.14
C LEU A 6 10.51 12.56 -13.63
N ALA A 7 9.44 13.25 -14.04
CA ALA A 7 8.96 13.20 -15.42
C ALA A 7 10.00 13.65 -16.47
N ASN A 8 10.92 14.53 -16.09
CA ASN A 8 12.00 15.06 -16.95
C ASN A 8 13.40 14.70 -16.44
N ASP A 9 13.50 13.90 -15.38
CA ASP A 9 14.78 13.45 -14.83
C ASP A 9 15.17 12.08 -15.41
N SER A 10 16.46 11.84 -15.53
CA SER A 10 16.97 10.56 -16.03
C SER A 10 18.28 10.16 -15.37
N ASP A 11 18.48 8.85 -15.20
CA ASP A 11 19.76 8.30 -14.79
C ASP A 11 20.51 7.74 -16.02
N PRO A 12 21.68 8.30 -16.38
CA PRO A 12 22.47 7.78 -17.50
C PRO A 12 22.93 6.33 -17.35
N THR A 13 22.97 5.80 -16.11
CA THR A 13 23.32 4.40 -15.82
C THR A 13 22.14 3.45 -15.94
N GLY A 14 20.93 3.97 -16.18
CA GLY A 14 19.68 3.20 -16.31
C GLY A 14 19.09 2.74 -14.96
N GLY A 15 19.58 3.26 -13.84
CA GLY A 15 19.02 3.02 -12.52
C GLY A 15 17.65 3.67 -12.33
N VAL A 16 16.89 3.20 -11.36
CA VAL A 16 15.63 3.82 -10.96
C VAL A 16 15.92 5.00 -10.04
N LEU A 17 15.58 6.21 -10.50
CA LEU A 17 15.65 7.41 -9.66
C LEU A 17 14.58 7.38 -8.58
N THR A 18 14.96 7.79 -7.37
CA THR A 18 14.09 7.86 -6.21
C THR A 18 14.25 9.23 -5.56
N VAL A 19 13.17 9.93 -5.29
CA VAL A 19 13.23 11.18 -4.51
C VAL A 19 13.58 10.82 -3.07
N GLN A 20 14.75 11.28 -2.64
CA GLN A 20 15.30 10.99 -1.32
C GLN A 20 14.80 12.00 -0.29
N GLN A 21 14.75 13.28 -0.65
CA GLN A 21 14.45 14.37 0.28
C GLN A 21 13.72 15.51 -0.43
N LEU A 22 12.83 16.17 0.32
CA LEU A 22 12.27 17.49 0.01
C LEU A 22 12.81 18.51 1.00
N ASP A 23 13.09 19.70 0.49
CA ASP A 23 13.48 20.85 1.31
C ASP A 23 12.53 22.02 1.03
N VAL A 24 11.60 22.24 1.95
CA VAL A 24 10.58 23.31 1.88
C VAL A 24 11.03 24.42 2.82
N PRO A 25 11.26 25.66 2.33
CA PRO A 25 11.72 26.77 3.16
C PRO A 25 10.78 27.03 4.34
N PRO A 26 11.31 27.33 5.55
CA PRO A 26 10.49 27.69 6.71
C PRO A 26 9.59 28.89 6.40
N GLY A 27 8.30 28.79 6.76
CA GLY A 27 7.31 29.83 6.46
C GLY A 27 6.82 29.85 5.01
N SER A 28 7.11 28.83 4.21
CA SER A 28 6.54 28.65 2.88
C SER A 28 5.01 28.64 2.94
N PRO A 29 4.31 29.28 1.97
CA PRO A 29 2.85 29.18 1.86
C PRO A 29 2.40 27.81 1.29
N LEU A 30 3.35 26.94 0.93
CA LEU A 30 3.08 25.61 0.35
C LEU A 30 3.17 24.54 1.43
N ALA A 31 2.17 23.68 1.48
CA ALA A 31 2.27 22.34 2.06
C ALA A 31 2.66 21.36 0.95
N VAL A 32 3.77 20.65 1.13
CA VAL A 32 4.34 19.75 0.12
C VAL A 32 4.53 18.38 0.74
N ALA A 33 3.92 17.36 0.17
CA ALA A 33 4.02 15.99 0.64
C ALA A 33 4.48 15.04 -0.47
N LEU A 34 5.47 14.20 -0.18
CA LEU A 34 6.07 13.25 -1.12
C LEU A 34 5.19 12.00 -1.25
N VAL A 35 4.83 11.63 -2.47
CA VAL A 35 4.00 10.45 -2.78
C VAL A 35 4.82 9.46 -3.60
N ASN A 36 4.90 8.21 -3.14
CA ASN A 36 5.59 7.10 -3.83
C ASN A 36 7.03 7.42 -4.27
N ARG A 37 7.73 8.31 -3.55
CA ARG A 37 9.11 8.72 -3.87
C ARG A 37 9.33 9.23 -5.30
N GLN A 38 8.28 9.71 -5.95
CA GLN A 38 8.27 10.25 -7.31
C GLN A 38 7.43 11.51 -7.44
N MET A 39 6.20 11.43 -6.95
CA MET A 39 5.21 12.50 -7.05
C MET A 39 5.26 13.37 -5.80
N VAL A 40 4.85 14.63 -5.93
CA VAL A 40 4.53 15.48 -4.77
C VAL A 40 3.11 15.98 -4.85
N ARG A 41 2.43 15.95 -3.72
CA ARG A 41 1.18 16.68 -3.52
C ARG A 41 1.53 18.07 -3.01
N VAL A 42 1.10 19.09 -3.73
CA VAL A 42 1.33 20.50 -3.37
C VAL A 42 -0.01 21.18 -3.12
N THR A 43 -0.15 21.79 -1.94
CA THR A 43 -1.33 22.56 -1.53
C THR A 43 -0.89 23.95 -1.04
N ALA A 44 -1.67 24.97 -1.34
CA ALA A 44 -1.51 26.31 -0.80
C ALA A 44 -2.79 26.68 -0.02
N PRO A 45 -2.90 26.33 1.28
CA PRO A 45 -4.14 26.45 2.05
C PRO A 45 -4.73 27.87 2.09
N SER A 46 -3.87 28.89 2.09
CA SER A 46 -4.28 30.31 2.09
C SER A 46 -4.30 30.93 0.69
N GLY A 47 -4.20 30.10 -0.38
CA GLY A 47 -3.99 30.57 -1.75
C GLY A 47 -2.55 31.06 -1.98
N LEU A 48 -2.19 31.22 -3.27
CA LEU A 48 -0.87 31.66 -3.66
C LEU A 48 -0.96 32.98 -4.42
N SER A 49 -0.40 34.04 -3.82
CA SER A 49 -0.37 35.39 -4.44
C SER A 49 0.91 35.66 -5.22
N ASN A 50 2.01 35.04 -4.83
CA ASN A 50 3.34 35.15 -5.44
C ASN A 50 3.91 33.75 -5.70
N PRO A 51 4.85 33.60 -6.67
CA PRO A 51 5.55 32.33 -6.86
C PRO A 51 6.20 31.84 -5.56
N ALA A 52 6.11 30.55 -5.29
CA ALA A 52 6.80 29.91 -4.19
C ALA A 52 7.55 28.68 -4.68
N SER A 53 8.66 28.32 -4.03
CA SER A 53 9.53 27.26 -4.50
C SER A 53 9.93 26.34 -3.36
N PHE A 54 10.24 25.10 -3.71
CA PHE A 54 10.92 24.12 -2.86
C PHE A 54 11.96 23.37 -3.68
N THR A 55 12.91 22.71 -3.01
CA THR A 55 13.91 21.85 -3.67
C THR A 55 13.65 20.39 -3.38
N TYR A 56 14.11 19.52 -4.29
CA TYR A 56 14.11 18.09 -4.07
C TYR A 56 15.46 17.48 -4.45
N THR A 57 15.80 16.38 -3.81
CA THR A 57 17.02 15.62 -4.07
C THR A 57 16.63 14.22 -4.53
N VAL A 58 17.19 13.79 -5.67
CA VAL A 58 17.04 12.45 -6.21
C VAL A 58 18.29 11.62 -5.99
N SER A 59 18.11 10.30 -5.87
CA SER A 59 19.20 9.33 -5.74
C SER A 59 18.95 8.14 -6.66
N ASN A 60 20.03 7.58 -7.24
CA ASN A 60 20.03 6.26 -7.89
C ASN A 60 20.68 5.18 -6.99
N GLY A 61 20.96 5.51 -5.72
CA GLY A 61 21.69 4.69 -4.76
C GLY A 61 23.20 4.90 -4.76
N ALA A 62 23.82 5.38 -5.86
CA ALA A 62 25.26 5.62 -5.95
C ALA A 62 25.61 7.12 -5.93
N ALA A 63 24.71 7.95 -6.45
CA ALA A 63 24.89 9.39 -6.56
C ALA A 63 23.57 10.13 -6.32
N THR A 64 23.67 11.42 -6.00
CA THR A 64 22.52 12.30 -5.79
C THR A 64 22.60 13.54 -6.65
N ALA A 65 21.45 14.12 -7.00
CA ALA A 65 21.32 15.41 -7.66
C ALA A 65 20.11 16.15 -7.08
N SER A 66 20.14 17.50 -7.13
CA SER A 66 19.04 18.32 -6.61
C SER A 66 18.53 19.28 -7.66
N ALA A 67 17.21 19.55 -7.64
CA ALA A 67 16.57 20.52 -8.50
C ALA A 67 15.50 21.32 -7.73
N THR A 68 15.02 22.42 -8.33
CA THR A 68 14.05 23.32 -7.74
C THR A 68 12.74 23.29 -8.51
N VAL A 69 11.63 23.18 -7.78
CA VAL A 69 10.27 23.32 -8.31
C VAL A 69 9.75 24.71 -7.95
N THR A 70 9.18 25.41 -8.91
CA THR A 70 8.51 26.70 -8.69
C THR A 70 7.03 26.57 -9.00
N ILE A 71 6.20 26.88 -8.03
CA ILE A 71 4.73 26.90 -8.15
C ILE A 71 4.31 28.36 -8.43
N LEU A 72 3.54 28.54 -9.48
CA LEU A 72 3.02 29.85 -9.89
C LEU A 72 1.57 30.00 -9.41
N PRO A 73 1.12 31.22 -9.07
CA PRO A 73 -0.28 31.49 -8.83
C PRO A 73 -1.11 31.10 -10.08
N ALA A 74 -2.27 30.46 -9.85
CA ALA A 74 -3.20 30.22 -10.93
C ALA A 74 -3.78 31.56 -11.44
N PRO A 75 -3.95 31.73 -12.77
CA PRO A 75 -4.65 32.92 -13.29
C PRO A 75 -6.07 32.98 -12.75
N ALA A 76 -6.52 34.18 -12.35
CA ALA A 76 -7.91 34.40 -11.97
C ALA A 76 -8.80 34.28 -13.21
N ASN A 77 -9.71 33.33 -13.23
CA ASN A 77 -10.63 32.92 -14.30
C ASN A 77 -10.06 31.88 -15.28
N THR A 78 -10.14 30.63 -14.90
CA THR A 78 -10.38 29.56 -15.87
C THR A 78 -11.88 29.32 -15.91
N GLU A 79 -12.54 29.62 -17.02
CA GLU A 79 -13.89 29.10 -17.28
C GLU A 79 -13.83 27.57 -17.10
N SER A 80 -14.70 27.01 -16.28
CA SER A 80 -14.77 25.58 -16.05
C SER A 80 -15.35 24.94 -17.32
N ALA A 81 -14.49 24.43 -18.19
CA ALA A 81 -14.89 23.65 -19.36
C ALA A 81 -15.28 22.23 -18.92
N PRO A 82 -16.29 21.61 -19.55
CA PRO A 82 -16.67 20.24 -19.26
C PRO A 82 -15.53 19.26 -19.57
N PRO A 83 -15.54 18.07 -18.95
CA PRO A 83 -14.60 16.99 -19.25
C PRO A 83 -14.58 16.66 -20.74
N GLU A 84 -13.39 16.39 -21.28
CA GLU A 84 -13.18 15.88 -22.62
C GLU A 84 -12.99 14.37 -22.53
N LEU A 85 -13.93 13.61 -23.09
CA LEU A 85 -13.97 12.16 -22.99
C LEU A 85 -13.75 11.50 -24.35
N ASN A 86 -13.17 10.30 -24.32
CA ASN A 86 -12.97 9.43 -25.47
C ASN A 86 -13.72 8.11 -25.28
N ASP A 87 -14.11 7.48 -26.39
CA ASP A 87 -14.73 6.15 -26.33
C ASP A 87 -13.71 5.08 -25.98
N ASP A 88 -14.17 4.08 -25.23
CA ASP A 88 -13.39 2.93 -24.79
C ASP A 88 -13.85 1.62 -25.44
N SER A 89 -13.07 0.56 -25.22
CA SER A 89 -13.41 -0.79 -25.64
C SER A 89 -13.11 -1.80 -24.54
N LEU A 90 -14.00 -2.75 -24.34
CA LEU A 90 -13.84 -3.82 -23.37
C LEU A 90 -14.16 -5.17 -24.02
N VAL A 91 -13.26 -6.13 -23.86
CA VAL A 91 -13.48 -7.53 -24.23
C VAL A 91 -13.60 -8.34 -22.94
N VAL A 92 -14.55 -9.28 -22.91
CA VAL A 92 -14.74 -10.19 -21.77
C VAL A 92 -15.18 -11.56 -22.27
N ARG A 93 -14.73 -12.62 -21.63
CA ARG A 93 -15.22 -13.96 -21.90
C ARG A 93 -16.57 -14.24 -21.26
N VAL A 94 -17.32 -15.16 -21.87
CA VAL A 94 -18.56 -15.70 -21.31
C VAL A 94 -18.31 -16.21 -19.88
N GLY A 95 -19.07 -15.68 -18.90
CA GLY A 95 -19.00 -16.08 -17.50
C GLY A 95 -17.89 -15.44 -16.67
N ASP A 96 -16.94 -14.74 -17.31
CA ASP A 96 -15.84 -14.05 -16.63
C ASP A 96 -16.13 -12.57 -16.37
N VAL A 97 -15.26 -11.88 -15.65
CA VAL A 97 -15.36 -10.45 -15.32
C VAL A 97 -14.15 -9.71 -15.89
N ALA A 98 -14.41 -8.68 -16.67
CA ALA A 98 -13.37 -7.78 -17.15
C ALA A 98 -13.70 -6.31 -16.79
N SER A 99 -12.67 -5.47 -16.78
CA SER A 99 -12.71 -4.07 -16.35
C SER A 99 -12.06 -3.16 -17.38
N VAL A 100 -12.53 -1.92 -17.45
CA VAL A 100 -11.88 -0.84 -18.19
C VAL A 100 -11.84 0.44 -17.37
N SER A 101 -10.63 1.01 -17.22
CA SER A 101 -10.39 2.31 -16.58
C SER A 101 -10.74 3.42 -17.57
N VAL A 102 -12.00 3.78 -17.67
CA VAL A 102 -12.51 4.73 -18.68
C VAL A 102 -11.92 6.14 -18.56
N LEU A 103 -11.35 6.51 -17.41
CA LEU A 103 -10.72 7.82 -17.21
C LEU A 103 -9.26 7.87 -17.71
N ASP A 104 -8.65 6.77 -18.14
CA ASP A 104 -7.23 6.73 -18.54
C ASP A 104 -6.94 7.55 -19.81
N ASN A 105 -7.93 7.67 -20.71
CA ASN A 105 -7.86 8.45 -21.95
C ASN A 105 -8.68 9.75 -21.91
N ASP A 106 -9.29 10.06 -20.75
CA ASP A 106 -10.13 11.22 -20.49
C ASP A 106 -9.35 12.33 -19.78
N ARG A 107 -9.80 13.56 -19.91
CA ARG A 107 -9.16 14.69 -19.23
C ARG A 107 -10.15 15.77 -18.80
N SER A 108 -9.81 16.46 -17.72
CA SER A 108 -10.42 17.74 -17.37
C SER A 108 -9.54 18.87 -17.91
N PRO A 109 -10.04 19.74 -18.82
CA PRO A 109 -9.30 20.92 -19.28
C PRO A 109 -8.90 21.87 -18.14
N ALA A 110 -9.70 21.90 -17.07
CA ALA A 110 -9.43 22.69 -15.86
C ALA A 110 -8.57 21.98 -14.82
N GLY A 111 -8.13 20.73 -15.09
CA GLY A 111 -7.35 19.91 -14.14
C GLY A 111 -8.15 19.48 -12.90
N LEU A 112 -9.47 19.46 -12.97
CA LEU A 112 -10.36 19.06 -11.89
C LEU A 112 -10.41 17.53 -11.80
N LYS A 113 -10.66 16.99 -10.60
CA LYS A 113 -10.86 15.55 -10.41
C LYS A 113 -12.12 15.09 -11.14
N LEU A 114 -11.99 14.00 -11.89
CA LEU A 114 -13.07 13.33 -12.60
C LEU A 114 -13.63 12.18 -11.77
N THR A 115 -14.95 11.96 -11.89
CA THR A 115 -15.65 10.87 -11.22
C THR A 115 -16.67 10.27 -12.19
N VAL A 116 -16.67 8.94 -12.32
CA VAL A 116 -17.63 8.18 -13.13
C VAL A 116 -18.90 7.97 -12.32
N SER A 117 -20.06 8.23 -12.95
CA SER A 117 -21.38 7.95 -12.34
C SER A 117 -21.56 6.45 -12.14
N SER A 118 -22.12 6.05 -11.00
CA SER A 118 -22.53 4.66 -10.75
C SER A 118 -23.68 4.20 -11.66
N GLU A 119 -24.47 5.14 -12.22
CA GLU A 119 -25.54 4.85 -13.16
C GLU A 119 -25.01 4.79 -14.59
N LEU A 120 -25.10 3.60 -15.20
CA LEU A 120 -24.75 3.35 -16.59
C LEU A 120 -26.02 3.23 -17.44
N GLN A 121 -25.99 3.83 -18.65
CA GLN A 121 -27.04 3.63 -19.63
C GLN A 121 -26.62 2.54 -20.63
N HIS A 122 -27.37 1.46 -20.72
CA HIS A 122 -27.03 0.35 -21.62
C HIS A 122 -28.28 -0.41 -22.08
N GLU A 123 -28.18 -1.02 -23.27
CA GLU A 123 -29.15 -1.96 -23.82
C GLU A 123 -28.55 -3.37 -23.90
N ILE A 124 -27.89 -3.82 -22.81
CA ILE A 124 -27.23 -5.12 -22.75
C ILE A 124 -28.22 -6.13 -22.16
N PRO A 125 -28.65 -7.16 -22.95
CA PRO A 125 -29.49 -8.22 -22.42
C PRO A 125 -28.77 -9.03 -21.35
N ALA A 126 -29.49 -9.56 -20.37
CA ALA A 126 -28.92 -10.33 -19.26
C ALA A 126 -28.14 -11.60 -19.71
N ASP A 127 -28.49 -12.17 -20.87
CA ASP A 127 -27.76 -13.30 -21.46
C ASP A 127 -26.44 -12.89 -22.13
N LEU A 128 -26.24 -11.60 -22.44
CA LEU A 128 -24.96 -11.05 -22.91
C LEU A 128 -24.07 -10.61 -21.75
N GLY A 129 -24.63 -10.12 -20.65
CA GLY A 129 -23.86 -9.76 -19.46
C GLY A 129 -24.58 -8.84 -18.49
N SER A 130 -23.91 -8.53 -17.39
CA SER A 130 -24.28 -7.49 -16.43
C SER A 130 -23.16 -6.46 -16.30
N VAL A 131 -23.52 -5.20 -16.10
CA VAL A 131 -22.59 -4.07 -16.05
C VAL A 131 -22.74 -3.31 -14.73
N PHE A 132 -21.63 -2.81 -14.20
CA PHE A 132 -21.59 -2.00 -12.99
C PHE A 132 -20.34 -1.11 -12.96
N VAL A 133 -20.33 -0.11 -12.08
CA VAL A 133 -19.18 0.75 -11.84
C VAL A 133 -18.58 0.40 -10.46
N SER A 134 -17.27 0.30 -10.41
CA SER A 134 -16.50 0.09 -9.20
C SER A 134 -15.33 1.06 -9.19
N ASN A 135 -15.30 2.01 -8.26
CA ASN A 135 -14.21 2.98 -8.08
C ASN A 135 -13.72 3.64 -9.40
N ASN A 136 -14.64 4.24 -10.16
CA ASN A 136 -14.39 4.85 -11.48
C ASN A 136 -14.00 3.88 -12.62
N VAL A 137 -14.09 2.59 -12.40
CA VAL A 137 -13.84 1.55 -13.40
C VAL A 137 -15.15 0.95 -13.85
N VAL A 138 -15.38 0.89 -15.16
CA VAL A 138 -16.56 0.19 -15.71
C VAL A 138 -16.22 -1.30 -15.81
N ARG A 139 -17.09 -2.13 -15.25
CA ARG A 139 -16.94 -3.59 -15.19
C ARG A 139 -18.10 -4.29 -15.87
N VAL A 140 -17.77 -5.42 -16.48
CA VAL A 140 -18.75 -6.29 -17.12
C VAL A 140 -18.48 -7.73 -16.71
N ARG A 141 -19.53 -8.40 -16.19
CA ARG A 141 -19.55 -9.86 -16.13
C ARG A 141 -20.18 -10.36 -17.43
N GLY A 142 -19.41 -11.12 -18.23
CA GLY A 142 -19.90 -11.76 -19.46
C GLY A 142 -21.06 -12.71 -19.15
N GLY A 143 -22.10 -12.67 -19.98
CA GLY A 143 -23.28 -13.51 -19.84
C GLY A 143 -23.03 -14.93 -20.36
N SER A 144 -24.11 -15.60 -20.79
CA SER A 144 -24.07 -16.99 -21.26
C SER A 144 -23.80 -17.14 -22.77
N ARG A 145 -23.79 -16.04 -23.53
CA ARG A 145 -23.57 -16.05 -24.98
C ARG A 145 -22.59 -14.97 -25.46
N PRO A 146 -21.83 -15.23 -26.54
CA PRO A 146 -21.05 -14.20 -27.21
C PRO A 146 -21.92 -13.14 -27.89
N GLY A 147 -21.36 -11.95 -28.10
CA GLY A 147 -22.01 -10.85 -28.78
C GLY A 147 -21.34 -9.51 -28.52
N SER A 148 -21.97 -8.43 -28.95
CA SER A 148 -21.48 -7.07 -28.75
C SER A 148 -22.58 -6.19 -28.17
N GLY A 149 -22.18 -5.16 -27.42
CA GLY A 149 -23.08 -4.20 -26.81
C GLY A 149 -22.41 -2.85 -26.66
N ARG A 150 -23.18 -1.85 -26.20
CA ARG A 150 -22.70 -0.50 -25.91
C ARG A 150 -23.14 -0.08 -24.53
N ILE A 151 -22.24 0.53 -23.79
CA ILE A 151 -22.48 1.06 -22.46
C ILE A 151 -22.14 2.54 -22.53
N VAL A 152 -23.08 3.43 -22.17
CA VAL A 152 -22.82 4.86 -22.04
C VAL A 152 -22.50 5.15 -20.60
N TYR A 153 -21.31 5.68 -20.35
CA TYR A 153 -20.91 6.17 -19.04
C TYR A 153 -20.91 7.70 -19.00
N THR A 154 -21.11 8.23 -17.82
CA THR A 154 -21.15 9.67 -17.56
C THR A 154 -20.10 10.03 -16.53
N VAL A 155 -19.35 11.11 -16.82
CA VAL A 155 -18.29 11.63 -15.95
C VAL A 155 -18.66 13.02 -15.49
N SER A 156 -18.48 13.30 -14.21
CA SER A 156 -18.58 14.64 -13.63
C SER A 156 -17.24 15.11 -13.11
N ASP A 157 -17.01 16.42 -13.13
CA ASP A 157 -15.87 17.04 -12.43
C ASP A 157 -16.31 17.68 -11.11
N THR A 158 -15.35 18.12 -10.30
CA THR A 158 -15.60 18.75 -8.99
C THR A 158 -16.30 20.13 -9.08
N ALA A 159 -16.42 20.73 -10.28
CA ALA A 159 -17.20 21.94 -10.53
C ALA A 159 -18.66 21.64 -10.94
N GLY A 160 -19.01 20.35 -11.13
CA GLY A 160 -20.34 19.92 -11.52
C GLY A 160 -20.58 19.89 -13.03
N ASN A 161 -19.54 20.04 -13.86
CA ASN A 161 -19.69 19.84 -15.30
C ASN A 161 -19.74 18.34 -15.59
N VAL A 162 -20.52 17.99 -16.63
CA VAL A 162 -20.82 16.59 -16.97
C VAL A 162 -20.57 16.36 -18.45
N ALA A 163 -20.02 15.19 -18.79
CA ALA A 163 -19.88 14.69 -20.15
C ALA A 163 -20.15 13.18 -20.19
N SER A 164 -20.39 12.63 -21.38
CA SER A 164 -20.66 11.20 -21.56
C SER A 164 -19.89 10.65 -22.75
N ALA A 165 -19.44 9.39 -22.64
CA ALA A 165 -18.80 8.63 -23.72
C ALA A 165 -19.24 7.16 -23.69
N VAL A 166 -18.70 6.33 -24.55
CA VAL A 166 -19.18 4.96 -24.79
C VAL A 166 -18.08 3.94 -24.54
N VAL A 167 -18.42 2.87 -23.82
CA VAL A 167 -17.64 1.63 -23.83
C VAL A 167 -18.25 0.66 -24.84
N ASN A 168 -17.47 0.26 -25.84
CA ASN A 168 -17.83 -0.75 -26.82
C ASN A 168 -17.50 -2.13 -26.26
N LEU A 169 -18.52 -2.88 -25.89
CA LEU A 169 -18.39 -4.23 -25.31
C LEU A 169 -18.36 -5.31 -26.38
N THR A 170 -17.43 -6.25 -26.21
CA THR A 170 -17.42 -7.52 -26.96
C THR A 170 -17.34 -8.69 -25.97
N VAL A 171 -18.35 -9.55 -25.97
CA VAL A 171 -18.35 -10.81 -25.21
C VAL A 171 -17.93 -11.93 -26.15
N VAL A 172 -16.85 -12.65 -25.81
CA VAL A 172 -16.27 -13.73 -26.61
C VAL A 172 -16.56 -15.09 -25.98
N ALA A 173 -16.58 -16.13 -26.81
CA ALA A 173 -16.80 -17.51 -26.33
C ALA A 173 -15.61 -17.99 -25.48
N MET A 174 -15.88 -18.92 -24.56
CA MET A 174 -14.83 -19.67 -23.88
C MET A 174 -14.25 -20.69 -24.89
N ASP A 175 -13.00 -20.46 -25.31
CA ASP A 175 -12.33 -21.25 -26.35
C ASP A 175 -10.83 -21.33 -26.05
N GLU A 176 -10.37 -22.51 -25.65
CA GLU A 176 -8.96 -22.76 -25.31
C GLU A 176 -8.03 -22.71 -26.55
N ASP A 177 -8.54 -23.04 -27.72
CA ASP A 177 -7.75 -23.08 -28.96
C ASP A 177 -7.34 -21.68 -29.44
N THR A 178 -8.13 -20.68 -29.16
CA THR A 178 -7.88 -19.27 -29.53
C THR A 178 -7.27 -18.46 -28.42
N ASN A 179 -7.09 -19.03 -27.22
CA ASN A 179 -6.50 -18.34 -26.08
C ASN A 179 -5.04 -17.94 -26.36
N THR A 180 -4.64 -16.74 -25.95
CA THR A 180 -3.23 -16.27 -25.94
C THR A 180 -2.78 -15.97 -24.52
N ALA A 181 -1.48 -15.94 -24.26
CA ALA A 181 -0.99 -15.61 -22.95
C ALA A 181 -1.16 -14.09 -22.66
N PRO A 182 -1.45 -13.71 -21.42
CA PRO A 182 -1.55 -12.31 -21.03
C PRO A 182 -0.24 -11.54 -21.30
N ARG A 183 -0.33 -10.21 -21.36
CA ARG A 183 0.81 -9.32 -21.62
C ARG A 183 1.07 -8.42 -20.40
N PRO A 184 1.76 -8.95 -19.38
CA PRO A 184 2.03 -8.19 -18.16
C PRO A 184 2.88 -6.94 -18.43
N LYS A 185 2.62 -5.90 -17.66
CA LYS A 185 3.34 -4.61 -17.76
C LYS A 185 4.52 -4.62 -16.80
N ASP A 186 5.63 -3.99 -17.20
CA ASP A 186 6.74 -3.73 -16.27
C ASP A 186 6.31 -2.71 -15.21
N VAL A 187 6.66 -2.99 -13.97
CA VAL A 187 6.30 -2.16 -12.81
C VAL A 187 7.54 -1.53 -12.20
N VAL A 188 7.44 -0.26 -11.82
CA VAL A 188 8.50 0.46 -11.13
C VAL A 188 7.98 0.95 -9.79
N ALA A 189 8.70 0.58 -8.72
CA ALA A 189 8.43 1.06 -7.37
C ALA A 189 9.65 1.77 -6.78
N ARG A 190 9.46 2.49 -5.68
CA ARG A 190 10.49 3.27 -5.01
C ARG A 190 10.30 3.23 -3.51
N THR A 191 11.40 3.10 -2.78
CA THR A 191 11.40 3.10 -1.31
C THR A 191 12.75 3.58 -0.77
N VAL A 192 12.88 3.63 0.55
CA VAL A 192 14.16 3.80 1.24
C VAL A 192 14.57 2.49 1.90
N ALA A 193 15.85 2.34 2.18
CA ALA A 193 16.40 1.17 2.86
C ALA A 193 15.66 0.90 4.18
N GLY A 194 15.26 -0.36 4.40
CA GLY A 194 14.52 -0.80 5.58
C GLY A 194 13.00 -0.52 5.57
N HIS A 195 12.46 0.24 4.61
CA HIS A 195 11.03 0.58 4.58
C HIS A 195 10.27 -0.22 3.53
N LYS A 196 9.18 -0.80 3.98
CA LYS A 196 8.27 -1.59 3.13
C LYS A 196 7.55 -0.71 2.10
N VAL A 197 7.44 -1.21 0.88
CA VAL A 197 6.60 -0.62 -0.16
C VAL A 197 5.65 -1.67 -0.74
N THR A 198 4.39 -1.30 -0.93
CA THR A 198 3.42 -2.11 -1.65
C THR A 198 3.55 -1.84 -3.15
N ILE A 199 3.66 -2.89 -3.94
CA ILE A 199 3.80 -2.86 -5.40
C ILE A 199 2.53 -3.46 -6.00
N PRO A 200 1.57 -2.63 -6.43
CA PRO A 200 0.37 -3.12 -7.09
C PRO A 200 0.72 -3.66 -8.47
N ILE A 201 0.21 -4.85 -8.79
CA ILE A 201 0.41 -5.47 -10.10
C ILE A 201 -0.81 -5.16 -10.97
N PRO A 202 -0.63 -4.50 -12.14
CA PRO A 202 -1.73 -4.18 -13.03
C PRO A 202 -2.18 -5.45 -13.78
N LEU A 203 -3.28 -6.05 -13.33
CA LEU A 203 -3.83 -7.29 -13.88
C LEU A 203 -4.96 -7.04 -14.90
N GLU A 204 -5.52 -5.83 -14.90
CA GLU A 204 -6.67 -5.49 -15.74
C GLU A 204 -6.26 -5.13 -17.17
N GLY A 205 -7.00 -5.63 -18.16
CA GLY A 205 -6.83 -5.30 -19.59
C GLY A 205 -5.52 -5.76 -20.22
N ILE A 206 -4.83 -6.71 -19.61
CA ILE A 206 -3.56 -7.26 -20.12
C ILE A 206 -3.76 -8.55 -20.91
N ASP A 207 -4.97 -9.08 -20.97
CA ASP A 207 -5.35 -10.21 -21.80
C ASP A 207 -6.11 -9.75 -23.05
N ALA A 208 -5.75 -10.29 -24.22
CA ALA A 208 -6.31 -9.83 -25.49
C ALA A 208 -7.72 -10.37 -25.74
N GLU A 209 -8.03 -11.53 -25.19
CA GLU A 209 -9.33 -12.19 -25.29
C GLU A 209 -10.26 -11.79 -24.15
N GLY A 210 -9.77 -10.97 -23.21
CA GLY A 210 -10.53 -10.44 -22.08
C GLY A 210 -10.74 -11.48 -20.97
N ASP A 211 -9.81 -12.40 -20.82
CA ASP A 211 -9.77 -13.30 -19.67
C ASP A 211 -9.36 -12.51 -18.41
N SER A 212 -9.95 -12.85 -17.28
CA SER A 212 -9.46 -12.38 -15.99
C SER A 212 -8.06 -12.95 -15.74
N VAL A 213 -7.15 -12.09 -15.27
CA VAL A 213 -5.76 -12.45 -15.01
C VAL A 213 -5.49 -12.42 -13.52
N THR A 214 -4.78 -13.41 -13.01
CA THR A 214 -4.40 -13.53 -11.61
C THR A 214 -2.88 -13.48 -11.44
N LEU A 215 -2.41 -12.96 -10.30
CA LEU A 215 -1.01 -12.98 -9.90
C LEU A 215 -0.68 -14.36 -9.33
N VAL A 216 0.23 -15.09 -9.97
CA VAL A 216 0.66 -16.41 -9.51
C VAL A 216 1.73 -16.30 -8.42
N GLY A 217 2.72 -15.40 -8.62
CA GLY A 217 3.82 -15.21 -7.70
C GLY A 217 5.07 -14.65 -8.37
N MET A 218 6.22 -14.77 -7.71
CA MET A 218 7.50 -14.37 -8.27
C MET A 218 8.09 -15.43 -9.19
N ALA A 219 8.73 -15.00 -10.29
CA ALA A 219 9.51 -15.86 -11.19
C ALA A 219 11.01 -15.78 -10.92
N SER A 220 11.50 -14.71 -10.31
CA SER A 220 12.89 -14.59 -9.83
C SER A 220 12.94 -13.81 -8.52
N SER A 221 13.98 -14.07 -7.72
CA SER A 221 14.16 -13.44 -6.41
C SER A 221 14.71 -12.03 -6.50
N ALA A 222 14.28 -11.16 -5.57
CA ALA A 222 14.91 -9.88 -5.29
C ALA A 222 16.30 -10.09 -4.64
N ARG A 223 17.20 -9.13 -4.84
CA ARG A 223 18.59 -9.20 -4.33
C ARG A 223 18.88 -8.21 -3.21
N LEU A 224 18.20 -7.08 -3.20
CA LEU A 224 18.38 -6.03 -2.18
C LEU A 224 17.32 -6.08 -1.10
N GLY A 225 16.28 -6.91 -1.26
CA GLY A 225 15.18 -7.00 -0.32
C GLY A 225 14.46 -8.32 -0.35
N THR A 226 13.40 -8.39 0.45
CA THR A 226 12.48 -9.52 0.54
C THR A 226 11.14 -9.15 -0.07
N VAL A 227 10.47 -10.11 -0.68
CA VAL A 227 9.17 -9.92 -1.33
C VAL A 227 8.18 -10.91 -0.75
N THR A 228 7.01 -10.41 -0.35
CA THR A 228 5.87 -11.21 0.08
C THR A 228 4.67 -10.88 -0.80
N GLN A 229 3.98 -11.89 -1.31
CA GLN A 229 2.72 -11.67 -2.02
C GLN A 229 1.58 -11.47 -1.02
N VAL A 230 0.80 -10.41 -1.23
CA VAL A 230 -0.41 -10.10 -0.46
C VAL A 230 -1.52 -9.80 -1.47
N GLY A 231 -2.37 -10.80 -1.69
CA GLY A 231 -3.38 -10.73 -2.74
C GLY A 231 -2.75 -10.50 -4.13
N SER A 232 -3.28 -9.54 -4.85
CA SER A 232 -2.80 -9.11 -6.17
C SER A 232 -1.62 -8.13 -6.13
N ASN A 233 -1.00 -7.92 -4.96
CA ASN A 233 0.13 -7.02 -4.77
C ASN A 233 1.36 -7.78 -4.28
N PHE A 234 2.54 -7.15 -4.43
CA PHE A 234 3.71 -7.52 -3.64
C PHE A 234 4.01 -6.47 -2.58
N GLU A 235 4.42 -6.93 -1.41
CA GLU A 235 5.09 -6.11 -0.41
C GLU A 235 6.59 -6.37 -0.51
N TYR A 236 7.36 -5.32 -0.81
CA TYR A 236 8.82 -5.38 -0.90
C TYR A 236 9.43 -4.63 0.28
N THR A 237 10.33 -5.29 1.00
CA THR A 237 11.10 -4.69 2.11
C THR A 237 12.59 -4.82 1.80
N PRO A 238 13.29 -3.72 1.47
CA PRO A 238 14.73 -3.75 1.27
C PRO A 238 15.46 -3.97 2.59
N GLY A 239 16.68 -4.50 2.51
CA GLY A 239 17.59 -4.54 3.65
C GLY A 239 17.87 -3.13 4.18
N ASN A 240 18.28 -3.03 5.44
CA ASN A 240 18.48 -1.73 6.10
C ASN A 240 19.67 -0.92 5.55
N ASP A 241 20.70 -1.61 5.02
CA ASP A 241 21.96 -1.00 4.59
C ASP A 241 22.20 -1.17 3.08
N VAL A 242 21.11 -1.37 2.31
CA VAL A 242 21.16 -1.53 0.86
C VAL A 242 20.72 -0.25 0.16
N GLN A 243 21.17 -0.07 -1.08
CA GLN A 243 20.74 1.03 -1.94
C GLN A 243 20.96 0.68 -3.41
N GLY A 244 20.28 1.35 -4.30
CA GLY A 244 20.37 1.15 -5.76
C GLY A 244 19.09 0.63 -6.35
N THR A 245 19.18 -0.07 -7.49
CA THR A 245 18.02 -0.65 -8.17
C THR A 245 18.00 -2.16 -8.00
N ASP A 246 16.96 -2.67 -7.37
CA ASP A 246 16.63 -4.09 -7.39
C ASP A 246 15.78 -4.44 -8.60
N SER A 247 15.92 -5.67 -9.10
CA SER A 247 15.15 -6.13 -10.26
C SER A 247 14.82 -7.60 -10.10
N PHE A 248 13.53 -7.91 -10.23
CA PHE A 248 13.00 -9.27 -10.17
C PHE A 248 11.78 -9.39 -11.08
N THR A 249 11.24 -10.59 -11.24
CA THR A 249 10.16 -10.86 -12.18
C THR A 249 9.00 -11.57 -11.50
N TYR A 250 7.79 -11.41 -12.05
CA TYR A 250 6.56 -11.99 -11.56
C TYR A 250 5.84 -12.78 -12.65
N VAL A 251 4.98 -13.72 -12.25
CA VAL A 251 4.16 -14.56 -13.13
C VAL A 251 2.70 -14.18 -12.96
N VAL A 252 2.04 -13.99 -14.07
CA VAL A 252 0.58 -13.87 -14.16
C VAL A 252 0.00 -15.01 -14.97
N GLU A 253 -1.28 -15.31 -14.76
CA GLU A 253 -2.00 -16.37 -15.42
C GLU A 253 -3.42 -15.95 -15.77
N ASP A 254 -3.86 -16.28 -16.98
CA ASP A 254 -5.24 -16.09 -17.43
C ASP A 254 -6.20 -17.16 -16.89
N ALA A 255 -7.49 -16.96 -17.09
CA ALA A 255 -8.55 -17.87 -16.64
C ALA A 255 -8.48 -19.27 -17.29
N LEU A 256 -7.78 -19.42 -18.43
CA LEU A 256 -7.59 -20.67 -19.14
C LEU A 256 -6.21 -21.32 -18.89
N GLY A 257 -5.39 -20.72 -18.00
CA GLY A 257 -4.15 -21.31 -17.47
C GLY A 257 -2.89 -20.98 -18.27
N LYS A 258 -2.91 -20.05 -19.22
CA LYS A 258 -1.68 -19.56 -19.85
C LYS A 258 -0.99 -18.52 -18.98
N GLN A 259 0.34 -18.66 -18.90
CA GLN A 259 1.19 -17.82 -18.07
C GLN A 259 2.07 -16.89 -18.89
N ALA A 260 2.40 -15.74 -18.29
CA ALA A 260 3.39 -14.80 -18.80
C ALA A 260 4.17 -14.15 -17.66
N ILE A 261 5.37 -13.65 -17.99
CA ILE A 261 6.31 -13.05 -17.01
C ILE A 261 6.39 -11.56 -17.26
N GLY A 262 6.25 -10.76 -16.19
CA GLY A 262 6.48 -9.33 -16.16
C GLY A 262 7.69 -8.96 -15.30
N GLY A 263 8.23 -7.73 -15.50
CA GLY A 263 9.37 -7.21 -14.77
C GLY A 263 8.95 -6.27 -13.64
N ILE A 264 9.70 -6.30 -12.54
CA ILE A 264 9.61 -5.31 -11.45
C ILE A 264 10.99 -4.71 -11.23
N ARG A 265 11.04 -3.39 -11.11
CA ARG A 265 12.25 -2.66 -10.74
C ARG A 265 11.95 -1.76 -9.54
N VAL A 266 12.77 -1.87 -8.50
CA VAL A 266 12.60 -1.08 -7.28
C VAL A 266 13.82 -0.20 -7.05
N GLY A 267 13.61 1.12 -7.04
CA GLY A 267 14.63 2.08 -6.61
C GLY A 267 14.68 2.14 -5.09
N VAL A 268 15.84 1.86 -4.52
CA VAL A 268 16.08 1.92 -3.08
C VAL A 268 17.03 3.07 -2.79
N ALA A 269 16.51 4.13 -2.16
CA ALA A 269 17.33 5.23 -1.66
C ALA A 269 17.93 4.88 -0.29
N PRO A 270 19.09 5.46 0.07
CA PRO A 270 19.64 5.28 1.41
C PRO A 270 18.69 5.87 2.47
N ARG A 271 18.64 5.22 3.63
CA ARG A 271 17.85 5.68 4.77
C ARG A 271 18.43 6.98 5.34
N PRO A 272 17.59 7.99 5.67
CA PRO A 272 18.03 9.14 6.47
C PRO A 272 18.60 8.70 7.83
N SER A 273 19.57 9.47 8.33
CA SER A 273 20.17 9.19 9.65
C SER A 273 19.30 9.62 10.83
N LEU A 274 18.29 10.44 10.56
CA LEU A 274 17.29 10.92 11.51
C LEU A 274 15.91 10.67 10.97
N ASN A 275 14.98 10.29 11.84
CA ASN A 275 13.57 10.22 11.52
C ASN A 275 13.03 11.62 11.17
N GLN A 276 12.25 11.73 10.12
CA GLN A 276 11.56 12.93 9.69
C GLN A 276 10.11 12.89 10.19
N ALA A 277 9.64 13.99 10.75
CA ALA A 277 8.25 14.05 11.20
C ALA A 277 7.28 13.93 10.03
N PRO A 278 6.09 13.31 10.23
CA PRO A 278 5.06 13.19 9.23
C PRO A 278 4.52 14.56 8.78
N VAL A 279 3.85 14.58 7.64
CA VAL A 279 3.19 15.77 7.08
C VAL A 279 1.69 15.54 7.09
N ALA A 280 0.98 16.21 7.98
CA ALA A 280 -0.48 16.22 8.00
C ALA A 280 -1.01 17.18 6.94
N MET A 281 -1.82 16.66 6.00
CA MET A 281 -2.46 17.43 4.94
C MET A 281 -3.87 17.80 5.37
N PRO A 282 -4.32 19.04 5.07
CA PRO A 282 -5.68 19.46 5.44
C PRO A 282 -6.75 18.58 4.77
N ASP A 283 -7.72 18.15 5.57
CA ASP A 283 -8.91 17.44 5.11
C ASP A 283 -10.11 18.38 4.98
N SER A 284 -11.05 18.00 4.15
CA SER A 284 -12.33 18.70 4.04
C SER A 284 -13.43 17.72 3.66
N VAL A 285 -14.53 17.79 4.39
CA VAL A 285 -15.76 17.03 4.08
C VAL A 285 -16.95 17.99 4.04
N ARG A 286 -17.86 17.77 3.09
CA ARG A 286 -19.15 18.51 2.99
C ARG A 286 -20.27 17.56 3.29
N VAL A 287 -21.07 17.89 4.29
CA VAL A 287 -22.10 16.98 4.83
C VAL A 287 -23.40 17.72 5.11
N ARG A 288 -24.50 17.00 5.13
CA ARG A 288 -25.81 17.52 5.54
C ARG A 288 -25.92 17.59 7.06
N PRO A 289 -26.76 18.51 7.59
CA PRO A 289 -27.01 18.59 9.03
C PRO A 289 -27.54 17.27 9.59
N GLY A 290 -26.95 16.82 10.70
CA GLY A 290 -27.36 15.60 11.42
C GLY A 290 -26.85 14.28 10.84
N THR A 291 -26.09 14.29 9.74
CA THR A 291 -25.50 13.07 9.18
C THR A 291 -24.34 12.59 10.05
N LYS A 292 -24.28 11.27 10.29
CA LYS A 292 -23.14 10.62 10.91
C LYS A 292 -22.09 10.36 9.84
N VAL A 293 -20.85 10.74 10.09
CA VAL A 293 -19.76 10.72 9.10
C VAL A 293 -18.52 10.09 9.69
N SER A 294 -17.82 9.30 8.87
CA SER A 294 -16.54 8.66 9.19
C SER A 294 -15.46 9.13 8.20
N VAL A 295 -14.56 10.01 8.64
CA VAL A 295 -13.52 10.60 7.79
C VAL A 295 -12.19 9.90 7.97
N ALA A 296 -11.60 9.39 6.88
CA ALA A 296 -10.27 8.79 6.84
C ALA A 296 -9.19 9.87 6.77
N VAL A 297 -8.94 10.59 7.85
CA VAL A 297 -8.04 11.74 7.88
C VAL A 297 -6.57 11.39 7.60
N LEU A 298 -6.16 10.14 7.77
CA LEU A 298 -4.80 9.67 7.46
C LEU A 298 -4.59 9.39 5.96
N ALA A 299 -5.65 9.34 5.14
CA ALA A 299 -5.58 8.88 3.75
C ALA A 299 -4.77 9.80 2.82
N ASN A 300 -4.64 11.07 3.16
CA ASN A 300 -3.87 12.08 2.41
C ASN A 300 -2.58 12.49 3.12
N ASP A 301 -2.36 12.02 4.35
CA ASP A 301 -1.18 12.28 5.15
C ASP A 301 -0.01 11.42 4.68
N ILE A 302 1.19 11.90 4.88
CA ILE A 302 2.40 11.23 4.37
C ILE A 302 3.53 11.34 5.37
N ASP A 303 4.23 10.23 5.55
CA ASP A 303 5.52 10.20 6.20
C ASP A 303 6.66 10.30 5.17
N PRO A 304 7.64 11.23 5.35
CA PRO A 304 8.77 11.38 4.42
C PRO A 304 9.70 10.16 4.39
N ASP A 305 9.76 9.38 5.46
CA ASP A 305 10.58 8.17 5.56
C ASP A 305 9.80 6.92 5.14
N GLY A 306 8.47 7.03 5.05
CA GLY A 306 7.56 5.95 4.67
C GLY A 306 7.07 5.14 5.87
N ASP A 307 7.22 5.65 7.07
CA ASP A 307 6.73 5.02 8.29
C ASP A 307 5.19 5.01 8.32
N PRO A 308 4.56 3.97 8.90
CA PRO A 308 3.11 3.88 9.00
C PRO A 308 2.57 4.96 9.96
N LEU A 309 1.54 5.68 9.50
CA LEU A 309 0.91 6.74 10.26
C LEU A 309 -0.25 6.23 11.12
N THR A 310 -0.37 6.78 12.32
CA THR A 310 -1.49 6.56 13.23
C THR A 310 -2.00 7.88 13.80
N LEU A 311 -3.27 7.93 14.22
CA LEU A 311 -3.78 9.03 15.02
C LEU A 311 -3.16 8.97 16.42
N ALA A 312 -2.61 10.09 16.89
CA ALA A 312 -2.08 10.20 18.25
C ALA A 312 -3.22 10.07 19.26
N GLN A 313 -3.06 9.19 20.24
CA GLN A 313 -4.10 8.88 21.21
C GLN A 313 -4.59 10.13 21.94
N GLY A 314 -5.91 10.37 21.92
CA GLY A 314 -6.54 11.50 22.61
C GLY A 314 -6.25 12.88 22.00
N SER A 315 -5.70 12.94 20.79
CA SER A 315 -5.39 14.20 20.11
C SER A 315 -6.59 14.82 19.40
N VAL A 316 -7.63 14.03 19.12
CA VAL A 316 -8.80 14.50 18.36
C VAL A 316 -9.61 15.47 19.22
N SER A 317 -9.80 16.69 18.71
CA SER A 317 -10.55 17.75 19.38
C SER A 317 -11.51 18.45 18.42
N ALA A 318 -12.74 18.65 18.86
CA ALA A 318 -13.79 19.30 18.09
C ALA A 318 -14.39 20.50 18.85
N PRO A 319 -15.06 21.44 18.16
CA PRO A 319 -15.83 22.51 18.78
C PRO A 319 -16.91 21.96 19.71
N SER A 320 -17.32 22.76 20.70
CA SER A 320 -18.39 22.38 21.62
C SER A 320 -19.69 22.03 20.88
N GLY A 321 -20.28 20.87 21.20
CA GLY A 321 -21.52 20.36 20.59
C GLY A 321 -21.30 19.39 19.42
N ILE A 322 -20.06 19.01 19.11
CA ILE A 322 -19.73 17.92 18.20
C ILE A 322 -19.02 16.84 19.01
N ASP A 323 -19.69 15.71 19.22
CA ASP A 323 -19.08 14.55 19.83
C ASP A 323 -18.28 13.79 18.78
N VAL A 324 -16.98 13.67 19.01
CA VAL A 324 -16.07 12.95 18.11
C VAL A 324 -15.53 11.71 18.78
N THR A 325 -15.36 10.65 17.99
CA THR A 325 -14.74 9.39 18.40
C THR A 325 -13.73 8.96 17.37
N GLU A 326 -12.66 8.29 17.82
CA GLU A 326 -11.72 7.62 16.94
C GLU A 326 -12.14 6.14 16.79
N ARG A 327 -12.15 5.65 15.53
CA ARG A 327 -12.42 4.26 15.22
C ARG A 327 -11.53 3.81 14.04
N SER A 328 -10.62 2.88 14.29
CA SER A 328 -9.74 2.29 13.25
C SER A 328 -8.98 3.34 12.42
N GLY A 329 -8.42 4.37 13.08
CA GLY A 329 -7.69 5.46 12.41
C GLY A 329 -8.57 6.46 11.64
N ARG A 330 -9.88 6.41 11.84
CA ARG A 330 -10.86 7.35 11.27
C ARG A 330 -11.46 8.23 12.36
N ILE A 331 -11.85 9.43 12.02
CA ILE A 331 -12.61 10.32 12.91
C ILE A 331 -14.09 10.18 12.59
N VAL A 332 -14.87 9.73 13.57
CA VAL A 332 -16.33 9.55 13.45
C VAL A 332 -17.05 10.59 14.28
N PHE A 333 -18.01 11.28 13.68
CA PHE A 333 -18.81 12.31 14.35
C PHE A 333 -20.20 12.44 13.72
N THR A 334 -21.14 13.10 14.44
CA THR A 334 -22.42 13.51 13.85
C THR A 334 -22.37 15.01 13.55
N ALA A 335 -22.64 15.36 12.29
CA ALA A 335 -22.66 16.75 11.85
C ALA A 335 -23.69 17.57 12.65
N PRO A 336 -23.36 18.78 13.13
CA PRO A 336 -24.29 19.61 13.87
C PRO A 336 -25.48 20.05 12.99
N GLN A 337 -26.60 20.42 13.63
CA GLN A 337 -27.75 20.99 12.92
C GLN A 337 -27.50 22.41 12.37
N GLN A 338 -26.51 23.09 12.92
CA GLN A 338 -26.15 24.45 12.52
C GLN A 338 -25.27 24.41 11.26
N GLU A 339 -25.71 25.10 10.23
CA GLU A 339 -24.92 25.32 9.01
C GLU A 339 -23.66 26.14 9.30
N GLY A 340 -22.59 25.85 8.56
CA GLY A 340 -21.31 26.55 8.68
C GLY A 340 -20.11 25.63 8.55
N THR A 341 -18.93 26.20 8.77
CA THR A 341 -17.67 25.46 8.78
C THR A 341 -17.24 25.20 10.21
N HIS A 342 -17.04 23.96 10.55
CA HIS A 342 -16.53 23.49 11.83
C HIS A 342 -15.16 22.83 11.60
N VAL A 343 -14.22 23.05 12.51
CA VAL A 343 -12.86 22.51 12.38
C VAL A 343 -12.62 21.49 13.49
N ILE A 344 -12.30 20.28 13.10
CA ILE A 344 -11.81 19.23 13.99
C ILE A 344 -10.30 19.20 13.85
N SER A 345 -9.57 19.30 14.97
CA SER A 345 -8.11 19.16 15.01
C SER A 345 -7.73 17.76 15.49
N TYR A 346 -6.62 17.26 14.99
CA TYR A 346 -6.05 15.97 15.38
C TYR A 346 -4.54 16.02 15.26
N ALA A 347 -3.84 15.03 15.80
CA ALA A 347 -2.41 14.84 15.56
C ALA A 347 -2.15 13.43 15.02
N ILE A 348 -1.09 13.32 14.23
CA ILE A 348 -0.63 12.06 13.66
C ILE A 348 0.77 11.74 14.17
N GLU A 349 1.09 10.47 14.25
CA GLU A 349 2.38 9.93 14.70
C GLU A 349 2.86 8.85 13.72
N ASP A 350 4.19 8.80 13.51
CA ASP A 350 4.87 7.86 12.62
C ASP A 350 5.36 6.57 13.33
N GLY A 351 5.15 6.47 14.64
CA GLY A 351 5.65 5.34 15.43
C GLY A 351 7.16 5.38 15.71
N ALA A 352 7.90 6.31 15.12
CA ALA A 352 9.33 6.54 15.34
C ALA A 352 9.61 7.85 16.13
N GLY A 353 8.56 8.46 16.70
CA GLY A 353 8.61 9.65 17.55
C GLY A 353 8.40 10.96 16.80
N GLY A 354 8.14 10.96 15.51
CA GLY A 354 7.70 12.11 14.74
C GLY A 354 6.20 12.36 14.93
N ARG A 355 5.80 13.64 14.97
CA ARG A 355 4.40 14.05 15.17
C ARG A 355 4.08 15.29 14.35
N ALA A 356 2.86 15.36 13.83
CA ALA A 356 2.32 16.54 13.15
C ALA A 356 0.87 16.80 13.54
N GLU A 357 0.47 18.07 13.50
CA GLU A 357 -0.92 18.50 13.74
C GLU A 357 -1.67 18.61 12.42
N GLY A 358 -2.87 18.05 12.37
CA GLY A 358 -3.78 18.07 11.23
C GLY A 358 -5.10 18.74 11.54
N VAL A 359 -5.81 19.14 10.50
CA VAL A 359 -7.14 19.73 10.61
C VAL A 359 -8.08 19.14 9.56
N CYS A 360 -9.32 18.86 9.98
CA CYS A 360 -10.41 18.49 9.11
C CYS A 360 -11.49 19.56 9.13
N SER A 361 -11.73 20.20 7.99
CA SER A 361 -12.79 21.19 7.80
C SER A 361 -14.11 20.51 7.46
N VAL A 362 -15.08 20.57 8.36
CA VAL A 362 -16.43 20.05 8.18
C VAL A 362 -17.35 21.18 7.73
N VAL A 363 -17.78 21.18 6.48
CA VAL A 363 -18.72 22.14 5.91
C VAL A 363 -20.12 21.58 5.97
N VAL A 364 -20.94 22.06 6.91
CA VAL A 364 -22.33 21.62 7.09
C VAL A 364 -23.24 22.51 6.26
N THR A 365 -23.94 21.91 5.29
CA THR A 365 -24.92 22.59 4.44
C THR A 365 -26.00 21.62 3.98
N PRO A 366 -27.30 22.02 3.96
CA PRO A 366 -28.37 21.16 3.46
C PRO A 366 -28.27 20.88 1.96
N THR A 367 -27.46 21.65 1.23
CA THR A 367 -27.20 21.45 -0.20
C THR A 367 -25.91 20.64 -0.47
N ALA A 368 -25.32 20.00 0.55
CA ALA A 368 -24.21 19.09 0.33
C ALA A 368 -24.63 17.99 -0.68
N PRO A 369 -23.77 17.69 -1.68
CA PRO A 369 -24.08 16.62 -2.63
C PRO A 369 -24.17 15.29 -1.89
N LEU A 370 -25.06 14.42 -2.35
CA LEU A 370 -25.05 13.03 -1.94
C LEU A 370 -24.01 12.29 -2.78
N LEU A 371 -23.12 11.55 -2.13
CA LEU A 371 -22.04 10.83 -2.78
C LEU A 371 -22.24 9.32 -2.55
N ALA A 372 -22.15 8.54 -3.61
CA ALA A 372 -22.24 7.09 -3.50
C ALA A 372 -21.03 6.52 -2.72
N PRO A 373 -21.20 5.40 -2.03
CA PRO A 373 -20.08 4.66 -1.45
C PRO A 373 -19.00 4.33 -2.48
N ILE A 374 -17.80 4.09 -2.01
CA ILE A 374 -16.66 3.63 -2.82
C ILE A 374 -16.37 2.19 -2.40
N ALA A 375 -16.84 1.24 -3.19
CA ALA A 375 -16.56 -0.18 -2.98
C ALA A 375 -15.26 -0.57 -3.70
N ARG A 376 -14.39 -1.33 -3.01
CA ARG A 376 -13.08 -1.79 -3.51
C ARG A 376 -13.02 -3.30 -3.49
N ASP A 377 -12.31 -3.88 -4.47
CA ASP A 377 -12.16 -5.34 -4.55
C ASP A 377 -11.49 -5.94 -3.32
N ASP A 378 -11.95 -7.13 -2.99
CA ASP A 378 -11.38 -8.00 -1.98
C ASP A 378 -10.84 -9.28 -2.58
N GLU A 379 -9.91 -9.89 -1.86
CA GLU A 379 -9.31 -11.15 -2.27
C GLU A 379 -9.15 -12.06 -1.06
N VAL A 380 -9.61 -13.29 -1.23
CA VAL A 380 -9.42 -14.35 -0.23
C VAL A 380 -8.08 -15.00 -0.46
N SER A 381 -7.27 -15.12 0.58
CA SER A 381 -5.98 -15.78 0.46
C SER A 381 -6.13 -17.30 0.28
N LEU A 382 -5.16 -17.92 -0.40
CA LEU A 382 -5.11 -19.39 -0.49
C LEU A 382 -5.03 -20.04 0.91
N ALA A 383 -4.39 -19.37 1.87
CA ALA A 383 -4.30 -19.83 3.25
C ALA A 383 -5.69 -19.91 3.94
N ASP A 384 -6.52 -18.88 3.71
CA ASP A 384 -7.88 -18.85 4.26
C ASP A 384 -8.74 -19.96 3.64
N VAL A 385 -8.62 -20.18 2.31
CA VAL A 385 -9.33 -21.29 1.63
C VAL A 385 -8.87 -22.65 2.17
N GLN A 386 -7.57 -22.85 2.37
CA GLN A 386 -7.03 -24.11 2.91
C GLN A 386 -7.39 -24.35 4.39
N ALA A 387 -7.59 -23.28 5.16
CA ALA A 387 -8.01 -23.34 6.55
C ALA A 387 -9.54 -23.51 6.73
N ALA A 388 -10.31 -23.08 5.73
CA ALA A 388 -11.77 -23.03 5.82
C ALA A 388 -12.43 -24.41 5.65
N SER A 389 -13.63 -24.57 6.22
CA SER A 389 -14.44 -25.77 6.11
C SER A 389 -15.76 -25.47 5.41
N GLY A 390 -15.75 -25.57 4.07
CA GLY A 390 -16.94 -25.42 3.23
C GLY A 390 -17.35 -24.00 2.87
N SER A 391 -16.98 -22.98 3.62
CA SER A 391 -17.20 -21.56 3.32
C SER A 391 -16.13 -20.68 3.95
N VAL A 392 -15.96 -19.49 3.39
CA VAL A 392 -15.08 -18.45 3.92
C VAL A 392 -15.89 -17.19 4.23
N SER A 393 -15.51 -16.48 5.30
CA SER A 393 -16.11 -15.19 5.68
C SER A 393 -15.13 -14.06 5.38
N VAL A 394 -15.60 -13.03 4.71
CA VAL A 394 -14.79 -11.88 4.24
C VAL A 394 -15.43 -10.59 4.74
N ASP A 395 -14.68 -9.77 5.47
CA ASP A 395 -15.07 -8.41 5.86
C ASP A 395 -14.79 -7.49 4.67
N VAL A 396 -15.79 -7.28 3.83
CA VAL A 396 -15.66 -6.53 2.58
C VAL A 396 -15.75 -5.02 2.75
N LEU A 397 -16.28 -4.53 3.89
CA LEU A 397 -16.35 -3.08 4.14
C LEU A 397 -15.05 -2.50 4.73
N LYS A 398 -14.07 -3.35 5.04
CA LYS A 398 -12.82 -2.94 5.68
C LYS A 398 -12.01 -1.94 4.84
N ASN A 399 -12.00 -2.10 3.51
CA ASN A 399 -11.30 -1.24 2.55
C ASN A 399 -12.23 -0.27 1.81
N ASP A 400 -13.54 -0.34 2.07
CA ASP A 400 -14.57 0.50 1.48
C ASP A 400 -14.72 1.82 2.22
N GLU A 401 -15.38 2.78 1.59
CA GLU A 401 -15.57 4.12 2.11
C GLU A 401 -16.95 4.70 1.71
N ASP A 402 -17.59 5.40 2.64
CA ASP A 402 -18.68 6.29 2.35
C ASP A 402 -18.19 7.74 2.52
N PRO A 403 -18.10 8.54 1.43
CA PRO A 403 -17.48 9.87 1.49
C PRO A 403 -18.27 10.92 2.28
N ASP A 404 -19.59 10.77 2.42
CA ASP A 404 -20.47 11.68 3.15
C ASP A 404 -21.29 10.99 4.25
N GLY A 405 -20.97 9.71 4.56
CA GLY A 405 -21.60 8.89 5.57
C GLY A 405 -20.63 8.09 6.44
N ASP A 406 -21.10 7.00 7.00
CA ASP A 406 -20.33 6.03 7.75
C ASP A 406 -20.54 4.62 7.16
N ILE A 407 -19.56 4.11 6.45
CA ILE A 407 -19.60 2.80 5.75
C ILE A 407 -20.11 1.64 6.63
N GLN A 408 -19.97 1.75 7.96
CA GLN A 408 -20.48 0.74 8.90
C GLN A 408 -22.00 0.77 9.10
N ASP A 409 -22.65 1.85 8.68
CA ASP A 409 -24.11 1.99 8.71
C ASP A 409 -24.76 1.61 7.37
N ASP A 410 -23.96 1.32 6.34
CA ASP A 410 -24.39 0.97 5.00
C ASP A 410 -24.91 -0.47 4.90
N THR A 411 -25.70 -0.73 3.88
CA THR A 411 -26.31 -2.04 3.65
C THR A 411 -25.52 -2.86 2.64
N LEU A 412 -25.05 -4.02 3.07
CA LEU A 412 -24.33 -5.00 2.25
C LEU A 412 -25.31 -5.99 1.60
N SER A 413 -25.18 -6.22 0.29
CA SER A 413 -25.93 -7.21 -0.46
C SER A 413 -25.07 -7.89 -1.53
N SER A 414 -25.54 -9.03 -2.06
CA SER A 414 -24.93 -9.68 -3.21
C SER A 414 -26.01 -10.16 -4.19
N PRO A 415 -25.84 -9.91 -5.51
CA PRO A 415 -26.72 -10.47 -6.53
C PRO A 415 -26.49 -11.96 -6.78
N ASP A 416 -25.37 -12.51 -6.30
CA ASP A 416 -24.99 -13.89 -6.49
C ASP A 416 -25.73 -14.83 -5.54
N SER A 417 -26.25 -15.93 -6.07
CA SER A 417 -27.04 -16.90 -5.29
C SER A 417 -26.16 -17.68 -4.31
N GLY A 418 -26.68 -17.89 -3.09
CA GLY A 418 -26.01 -18.69 -2.08
C GLY A 418 -24.97 -17.93 -1.25
N ILE A 419 -24.77 -16.63 -1.50
CA ILE A 419 -23.91 -15.77 -0.70
C ILE A 419 -24.69 -15.27 0.52
N GLY A 420 -24.14 -15.50 1.71
CA GLY A 420 -24.68 -14.95 2.96
C GLY A 420 -24.14 -13.55 3.21
N THR A 421 -24.98 -12.66 3.70
CA THR A 421 -24.60 -11.30 4.12
C THR A 421 -24.94 -11.10 5.60
N SER A 422 -24.03 -10.55 6.38
CA SER A 422 -24.26 -10.24 7.81
C SER A 422 -23.37 -9.08 8.25
N GLY A 423 -23.97 -7.91 8.49
CA GLY A 423 -23.22 -6.70 8.81
C GLY A 423 -22.26 -6.34 7.69
N ASP A 424 -20.98 -6.29 7.98
CA ASP A 424 -19.86 -5.99 7.09
C ASP A 424 -19.27 -7.23 6.36
N THR A 425 -19.84 -8.42 6.60
CA THR A 425 -19.25 -9.70 6.22
C THR A 425 -20.07 -10.42 5.14
N LEU A 426 -19.38 -10.90 4.10
CA LEU A 426 -19.88 -11.91 3.17
C LEU A 426 -19.47 -13.31 3.63
N THR A 427 -20.39 -14.26 3.56
CA THR A 427 -20.11 -15.69 3.69
C THR A 427 -20.23 -16.36 2.33
N ILE A 428 -19.10 -16.84 1.81
CA ILE A 428 -18.97 -17.36 0.45
C ILE A 428 -18.74 -18.88 0.54
N PRO A 429 -19.62 -19.73 -0.03
CA PRO A 429 -19.39 -21.17 -0.14
C PRO A 429 -18.17 -21.42 -1.03
N LEU A 430 -17.27 -22.31 -0.59
CA LEU A 430 -16.10 -22.69 -1.37
C LEU A 430 -16.51 -23.57 -2.57
N SER A 431 -15.84 -23.35 -3.69
CA SER A 431 -16.03 -24.09 -4.95
C SER A 431 -14.74 -24.82 -5.34
N PRO A 432 -14.80 -25.96 -6.05
CA PRO A 432 -13.62 -26.60 -6.64
C PRO A 432 -12.82 -25.65 -7.54
N LYS A 433 -13.52 -24.82 -8.34
CA LYS A 433 -12.92 -23.83 -9.23
C LYS A 433 -12.85 -22.45 -8.57
N PRO A 434 -11.90 -21.58 -8.98
CA PRO A 434 -11.91 -20.19 -8.59
C PRO A 434 -13.25 -19.52 -8.92
N GLN A 435 -13.66 -18.56 -8.09
CA GLN A 435 -14.91 -17.83 -8.29
C GLN A 435 -14.75 -16.35 -7.99
N THR A 436 -15.52 -15.54 -8.68
CA THR A 436 -15.62 -14.10 -8.46
C THR A 436 -17.05 -13.78 -8.04
N VAL A 437 -17.20 -13.24 -6.83
CA VAL A 437 -18.50 -12.88 -6.25
C VAL A 437 -18.67 -11.37 -6.31
N ILE A 438 -19.82 -10.90 -6.80
CA ILE A 438 -20.15 -9.47 -6.78
C ILE A 438 -20.82 -9.15 -5.45
N TYR A 439 -20.46 -8.02 -4.86
CA TYR A 439 -21.21 -7.42 -3.75
C TYR A 439 -21.56 -5.98 -4.06
N THR A 440 -22.56 -5.47 -3.36
CA THR A 440 -23.08 -4.11 -3.50
C THR A 440 -23.27 -3.51 -2.11
N VAL A 441 -22.72 -2.33 -1.91
CA VAL A 441 -22.90 -1.49 -0.74
C VAL A 441 -23.89 -0.40 -1.09
N THR A 442 -24.88 -0.16 -0.24
CA THR A 442 -25.88 0.88 -0.42
C THR A 442 -25.94 1.74 0.83
N ASP A 443 -25.74 3.04 0.66
CA ASP A 443 -25.77 4.03 1.72
C ASP A 443 -27.19 4.35 2.24
N HIS A 444 -27.24 5.23 3.23
CA HIS A 444 -28.51 5.69 3.81
C HIS A 444 -29.39 6.46 2.81
N ASP A 445 -28.80 7.11 1.84
CA ASP A 445 -29.50 7.92 0.82
C ASP A 445 -29.99 7.09 -0.38
N GLY A 446 -29.62 5.79 -0.41
CA GLY A 446 -30.01 4.82 -1.44
C GLY A 446 -29.08 4.80 -2.65
N LEU A 447 -27.92 5.48 -2.57
CA LEU A 447 -26.87 5.36 -3.59
C LEU A 447 -26.07 4.09 -3.37
N SER A 448 -25.55 3.50 -4.43
CA SER A 448 -24.89 2.19 -4.35
C SER A 448 -23.60 2.15 -5.14
N ALA A 449 -22.67 1.34 -4.67
CA ALA A 449 -21.47 0.95 -5.38
C ALA A 449 -21.28 -0.58 -5.32
N SER A 450 -20.64 -1.16 -6.31
CA SER A 450 -20.38 -2.60 -6.36
C SER A 450 -18.90 -2.89 -6.58
N ALA A 451 -18.42 -3.98 -5.99
CA ALA A 451 -17.09 -4.50 -6.22
C ALA A 451 -17.10 -6.04 -6.22
N VAL A 452 -15.94 -6.66 -6.31
CA VAL A 452 -15.84 -8.12 -6.41
C VAL A 452 -14.96 -8.69 -5.31
N VAL A 453 -15.30 -9.90 -4.88
CA VAL A 453 -14.44 -10.75 -4.04
C VAL A 453 -13.91 -11.88 -4.90
N ARG A 454 -12.59 -12.00 -5.01
CA ARG A 454 -11.92 -13.13 -5.70
C ARG A 454 -11.61 -14.22 -4.69
N VAL A 455 -12.09 -15.43 -4.97
CA VAL A 455 -11.91 -16.60 -4.08
C VAL A 455 -11.23 -17.71 -4.85
N PRO A 456 -10.04 -18.19 -4.44
CA PRO A 456 -9.37 -19.34 -5.03
C PRO A 456 -10.22 -20.61 -4.96
N GLY A 457 -10.04 -21.52 -5.93
CA GLY A 457 -10.68 -22.82 -5.91
C GLY A 457 -10.03 -23.77 -4.88
N THR A 458 -10.81 -24.76 -4.43
CA THR A 458 -10.30 -25.80 -3.52
C THR A 458 -9.65 -26.97 -4.26
N GLU A 459 -9.86 -27.11 -5.56
CA GLU A 459 -9.26 -28.17 -6.38
C GLU A 459 -7.80 -27.83 -6.70
N ILE A 460 -6.91 -28.77 -6.39
CA ILE A 460 -5.49 -28.66 -6.74
C ILE A 460 -5.32 -29.07 -8.20
N THR A 461 -5.28 -28.12 -9.09
CA THR A 461 -5.11 -28.33 -10.54
C THR A 461 -3.66 -28.35 -10.98
N ARG A 462 -2.75 -27.80 -10.15
CA ARG A 462 -1.29 -27.67 -10.36
C ARG A 462 -0.53 -27.72 -9.04
N PRO A 463 0.81 -27.84 -9.04
CA PRO A 463 1.60 -27.64 -7.84
C PRO A 463 1.29 -26.29 -7.20
N THR A 464 0.97 -26.27 -5.90
CA THR A 464 0.64 -25.07 -5.12
C THR A 464 1.21 -25.19 -3.71
N LEU A 465 1.41 -24.07 -2.99
CA LEU A 465 1.95 -24.06 -1.64
C LEU A 465 0.99 -24.72 -0.64
N ASP A 466 1.52 -25.55 0.27
CA ASP A 466 0.82 -25.90 1.51
C ASP A 466 1.07 -24.82 2.55
N THR A 467 0.19 -23.85 2.63
CA THR A 467 0.33 -22.68 3.51
C THR A 467 0.35 -23.03 5.00
N ARG A 468 -0.15 -24.23 5.36
CA ARG A 468 -0.14 -24.73 6.75
C ARG A 468 1.26 -25.16 7.22
N ALA A 469 2.16 -25.49 6.27
CA ALA A 469 3.53 -25.87 6.53
C ALA A 469 4.53 -24.69 6.46
N LEU A 470 4.05 -23.50 6.11
CA LEU A 470 4.87 -22.31 5.88
C LEU A 470 4.72 -21.26 7.00
N PRO A 471 5.71 -20.37 7.24
CA PRO A 471 7.01 -20.30 6.58
C PRO A 471 7.99 -21.40 7.03
N ILE A 472 8.95 -21.72 6.18
CA ILE A 472 10.04 -22.65 6.52
C ILE A 472 11.02 -21.95 7.46
N LYS A 473 11.16 -22.42 8.69
CA LYS A 473 12.09 -21.85 9.68
C LYS A 473 13.49 -22.39 9.49
N VAL A 474 14.48 -21.50 9.48
CA VAL A 474 15.92 -21.82 9.33
C VAL A 474 16.70 -20.99 10.33
N THR A 475 17.69 -21.58 11.00
CA THR A 475 18.62 -20.81 11.85
C THR A 475 19.77 -20.28 11.01
N ALA A 476 20.15 -19.01 11.20
CA ALA A 476 21.27 -18.36 10.52
C ALA A 476 22.57 -19.20 10.65
N GLY A 477 23.34 -19.32 9.57
CA GLY A 477 24.56 -20.11 9.51
C GLY A 477 24.36 -21.64 9.52
N VAL A 478 23.13 -22.14 9.68
CA VAL A 478 22.83 -23.58 9.74
C VAL A 478 22.17 -24.04 8.44
N THR A 479 22.75 -25.05 7.80
CA THR A 479 22.18 -25.67 6.60
C THR A 479 20.93 -26.48 6.93
N LYS A 480 19.83 -26.20 6.24
CA LYS A 480 18.59 -26.97 6.31
C LYS A 480 18.30 -27.68 5.01
N GLU A 481 17.95 -28.95 5.08
CA GLU A 481 17.38 -29.70 3.96
C GLU A 481 15.87 -29.43 3.89
N ILE A 482 15.36 -29.18 2.69
CA ILE A 482 13.97 -28.82 2.39
C ILE A 482 13.46 -29.80 1.35
N ALA A 483 12.65 -30.77 1.77
CA ALA A 483 11.98 -31.70 0.87
C ALA A 483 10.75 -30.98 0.28
N LEU A 484 10.69 -30.82 -1.05
CA LEU A 484 9.62 -30.04 -1.70
C LEU A 484 8.20 -30.59 -1.42
N ASN A 485 8.06 -31.92 -1.28
CA ASN A 485 6.78 -32.56 -0.98
C ASN A 485 6.20 -32.18 0.41
N ASP A 486 7.02 -31.65 1.32
CA ASP A 486 6.55 -31.24 2.65
C ASP A 486 5.84 -29.86 2.61
N TYR A 487 6.03 -29.09 1.54
CA TYR A 487 5.61 -27.69 1.43
C TYR A 487 4.78 -27.40 0.18
N ILE A 488 4.67 -28.37 -0.76
CA ILE A 488 3.98 -28.18 -2.02
C ILE A 488 2.98 -29.31 -2.23
N LEU A 489 1.73 -28.91 -2.43
CA LEU A 489 0.62 -29.80 -2.78
C LEU A 489 0.58 -30.00 -4.29
N THR A 490 0.22 -31.22 -4.72
CA THR A 490 0.09 -31.61 -6.12
C THR A 490 -1.23 -32.30 -6.39
N ARG A 491 -1.59 -32.50 -7.65
CA ARG A 491 -2.73 -33.32 -8.05
C ARG A 491 -2.64 -34.72 -7.42
N SER A 492 -3.79 -35.31 -7.12
CA SER A 492 -3.87 -36.62 -6.44
C SER A 492 -3.00 -37.68 -7.11
N GLY A 493 -2.16 -38.35 -6.31
CA GLY A 493 -1.26 -39.41 -6.77
C GLY A 493 0.01 -38.93 -7.50
N ARG A 494 0.26 -37.64 -7.54
CA ARG A 494 1.47 -37.03 -8.13
C ARG A 494 2.44 -36.60 -7.02
N SER A 495 3.71 -36.41 -7.40
CA SER A 495 4.78 -35.88 -6.52
C SER A 495 5.43 -34.69 -7.18
N VAL A 496 5.84 -33.70 -6.41
CA VAL A 496 6.53 -32.53 -6.91
C VAL A 496 8.02 -32.79 -7.15
N GLN A 497 8.56 -32.17 -8.20
CA GLN A 497 10.00 -32.09 -8.45
C GLN A 497 10.35 -30.83 -9.24
N LEU A 498 11.60 -30.38 -9.16
CA LEU A 498 12.13 -29.29 -9.98
C LEU A 498 12.09 -29.67 -11.47
N THR A 499 11.83 -28.70 -12.32
CA THR A 499 11.93 -28.85 -13.77
C THR A 499 13.38 -28.88 -14.26
N GLY A 500 14.32 -28.45 -13.41
CA GLY A 500 15.78 -28.48 -13.65
C GLY A 500 16.55 -27.85 -12.50
N ASP A 501 17.85 -28.17 -12.38
CA ASP A 501 18.70 -27.69 -11.30
C ASP A 501 18.86 -26.15 -11.29
N SER A 502 18.83 -25.52 -12.47
CA SER A 502 18.90 -24.06 -12.60
C SER A 502 17.56 -23.34 -12.31
N LYS A 503 16.52 -24.09 -11.94
CA LYS A 503 15.17 -23.61 -11.73
C LYS A 503 14.81 -23.36 -10.25
N ALA A 504 15.85 -23.26 -9.42
CA ALA A 504 15.74 -22.79 -8.05
C ALA A 504 16.66 -21.57 -7.84
N SER A 505 16.16 -20.54 -7.17
CA SER A 505 16.93 -19.36 -6.80
C SER A 505 16.53 -18.88 -5.41
N ALA A 506 17.53 -18.51 -4.59
CA ALA A 506 17.28 -17.98 -3.26
C ALA A 506 17.45 -16.45 -3.25
N GLY A 507 16.67 -15.80 -2.38
CA GLY A 507 16.66 -14.36 -2.21
C GLY A 507 17.75 -13.84 -1.27
N LEU A 508 17.50 -12.63 -0.73
CA LEU A 508 18.39 -11.97 0.22
C LEU A 508 18.69 -12.88 1.43
N GLY A 509 19.93 -12.83 1.93
CA GLY A 509 20.36 -13.59 3.11
C GLY A 509 20.83 -15.02 2.83
N TRP A 510 20.82 -15.48 1.57
CA TRP A 510 21.44 -16.76 1.18
C TRP A 510 22.96 -16.62 1.09
N ASP A 511 23.70 -17.61 1.61
CA ASP A 511 25.16 -17.61 1.67
C ASP A 511 25.87 -17.93 0.33
N GLY A 512 25.09 -18.25 -0.72
CA GLY A 512 25.61 -18.60 -2.04
C GLY A 512 26.05 -20.07 -2.18
N SER A 513 25.82 -20.92 -1.17
CA SER A 513 26.11 -22.35 -1.22
C SER A 513 25.22 -23.12 -2.22
N THR A 514 25.45 -24.43 -2.39
CA THR A 514 24.63 -25.25 -3.27
C THR A 514 23.20 -25.30 -2.78
N LEU A 515 22.26 -24.80 -3.60
CA LEU A 515 20.83 -24.73 -3.28
C LEU A 515 20.10 -26.04 -3.64
N VAL A 516 20.43 -26.68 -4.74
CA VAL A 516 19.77 -27.91 -5.23
C VAL A 516 20.61 -29.11 -4.86
N LYS A 517 20.07 -29.99 -4.01
CA LYS A 517 20.65 -31.28 -3.68
C LYS A 517 20.29 -32.35 -4.69
N ASP A 518 19.02 -32.41 -5.05
CA ASP A 518 18.44 -33.26 -6.08
C ASP A 518 17.11 -32.64 -6.57
N THR A 519 16.43 -33.27 -7.53
CA THR A 519 15.19 -32.73 -8.11
C THR A 519 14.04 -32.56 -7.12
N ARG A 520 14.13 -33.11 -5.90
CA ARG A 520 13.07 -33.09 -4.89
C ARG A 520 13.49 -32.45 -3.58
N THR A 521 14.79 -32.15 -3.43
CA THR A 521 15.35 -31.66 -2.17
C THR A 521 16.24 -30.45 -2.43
N LEU A 522 15.99 -29.37 -1.71
CA LEU A 522 16.85 -28.21 -1.64
C LEU A 522 17.71 -28.26 -0.38
N THR A 523 18.84 -27.57 -0.40
CA THR A 523 19.65 -27.26 0.77
C THR A 523 19.76 -25.74 0.87
N TYR A 524 19.41 -25.18 2.01
CA TYR A 524 19.46 -23.75 2.23
C TYR A 524 20.29 -23.42 3.47
N THR A 525 21.23 -22.48 3.31
CA THR A 525 22.02 -21.91 4.40
C THR A 525 21.88 -20.40 4.34
N ALA A 526 21.43 -19.78 5.42
CA ALA A 526 21.41 -18.33 5.53
C ALA A 526 22.78 -17.81 5.96
N LEU A 527 23.10 -16.57 5.57
CA LEU A 527 24.23 -15.83 6.14
C LEU A 527 24.11 -15.76 7.68
N GLU A 528 25.24 -15.83 8.39
CA GLU A 528 25.26 -15.77 9.87
C GLU A 528 24.67 -14.47 10.43
N ASP A 529 24.85 -13.37 9.70
CA ASP A 529 24.40 -12.03 10.10
C ASP A 529 22.99 -11.69 9.57
N PHE A 530 22.31 -12.62 8.88
CA PHE A 530 20.97 -12.38 8.36
C PHE A 530 19.91 -12.99 9.28
N SER A 531 18.84 -12.24 9.53
CA SER A 531 17.59 -12.71 10.15
C SER A 531 16.39 -12.03 9.49
N GLY A 532 15.23 -12.66 9.60
CA GLY A 532 13.99 -12.15 9.04
C GLY A 532 13.47 -12.97 7.86
N PRO A 533 12.40 -12.49 7.20
CA PRO A 533 11.78 -13.18 6.09
C PRO A 533 12.63 -13.13 4.82
N THR A 534 12.63 -14.21 4.07
CA THR A 534 13.18 -14.33 2.72
C THR A 534 12.42 -15.41 1.96
N SER A 535 12.85 -15.78 0.75
CA SER A 535 12.19 -16.81 -0.04
C SER A 535 13.14 -17.57 -0.94
N ILE A 536 12.74 -18.80 -1.31
CA ILE A 536 13.32 -19.56 -2.41
C ILE A 536 12.30 -19.65 -3.53
N ILE A 537 12.66 -19.20 -4.73
CA ILE A 537 11.83 -19.37 -5.93
C ILE A 537 12.18 -20.70 -6.56
N VAL A 538 11.17 -21.51 -6.88
CA VAL A 538 11.32 -22.82 -7.52
C VAL A 538 10.35 -22.93 -8.70
N GLU A 539 10.85 -23.46 -9.83
CA GLU A 539 9.98 -23.92 -10.91
C GLU A 539 9.87 -25.44 -10.77
N VAL A 540 8.67 -25.91 -10.53
CA VAL A 540 8.37 -27.32 -10.21
C VAL A 540 7.33 -27.88 -11.16
N THR A 541 7.34 -29.23 -11.28
CA THR A 541 6.32 -29.99 -12.00
C THR A 541 5.80 -31.12 -11.13
N ASP A 542 4.55 -31.54 -11.37
CA ASP A 542 3.97 -32.77 -10.84
C ASP A 542 4.07 -33.95 -11.81
N GLY A 543 4.90 -33.82 -12.86
CA GLY A 543 5.22 -34.89 -13.77
C GLY A 543 6.00 -36.05 -13.12
N SER A 544 6.03 -37.21 -13.74
CA SER A 544 6.83 -38.36 -13.28
C SER A 544 8.33 -38.13 -13.37
N ASP A 545 8.75 -37.27 -14.30
CA ASP A 545 10.10 -36.74 -14.47
C ASP A 545 10.00 -35.31 -15.05
N PRO A 546 11.10 -34.52 -15.06
CA PRO A 546 11.09 -33.12 -15.53
C PRO A 546 10.64 -32.92 -16.99
N SER A 547 10.67 -33.95 -17.81
CA SER A 547 10.28 -33.92 -19.22
C SER A 547 8.89 -34.53 -19.49
N ASP A 548 8.17 -34.96 -18.45
CA ASP A 548 6.84 -35.54 -18.58
C ASP A 548 5.84 -34.49 -19.08
N ALA A 549 5.42 -34.62 -20.32
CA ALA A 549 4.45 -33.72 -20.97
C ALA A 549 3.06 -33.72 -20.32
N THR A 550 2.75 -34.65 -19.42
CA THR A 550 1.50 -34.69 -18.64
C THR A 550 1.63 -33.97 -17.29
N GLY A 551 2.84 -33.57 -16.95
CA GLY A 551 3.13 -32.77 -15.75
C GLY A 551 2.68 -31.33 -15.95
N ILE A 552 2.11 -30.73 -14.90
CA ILE A 552 1.80 -29.32 -14.87
C ILE A 552 2.93 -28.59 -14.14
N VAL A 553 3.41 -27.52 -14.75
CA VAL A 553 4.50 -26.68 -14.21
C VAL A 553 3.91 -25.53 -13.41
N SER A 554 4.55 -25.20 -12.29
CA SER A 554 4.28 -23.99 -11.51
C SER A 554 5.58 -23.35 -11.04
N THR A 555 5.61 -22.02 -10.98
CA THR A 555 6.67 -21.28 -10.31
C THR A 555 6.15 -20.81 -8.96
N LEU A 556 6.84 -21.18 -7.88
CA LEU A 556 6.39 -20.97 -6.50
C LEU A 556 7.48 -20.26 -5.70
N ALA A 557 7.08 -19.33 -4.82
CA ALA A 557 7.95 -18.70 -3.83
C ALA A 557 7.75 -19.37 -2.47
N LEU A 558 8.71 -20.18 -2.03
CA LEU A 558 8.71 -20.82 -0.71
C LEU A 558 9.15 -19.79 0.34
N PRO A 559 8.28 -19.33 1.25
CA PRO A 559 8.65 -18.39 2.30
C PRO A 559 9.59 -19.05 3.31
N ILE A 560 10.71 -18.38 3.58
CA ILE A 560 11.70 -18.76 4.60
C ILE A 560 11.66 -17.72 5.71
N LEU A 561 11.69 -18.15 6.95
CA LEU A 561 11.94 -17.29 8.11
C LEU A 561 13.27 -17.68 8.72
N VAL A 562 14.26 -16.81 8.60
CA VAL A 562 15.58 -17.00 9.20
C VAL A 562 15.54 -16.46 10.62
N GLU A 563 15.77 -17.37 11.58
CA GLU A 563 15.91 -17.05 13.00
C GLU A 563 17.40 -16.76 13.29
N SER A 564 17.68 -15.70 14.05
CA SER A 564 19.05 -15.32 14.40
C SER A 564 19.74 -16.43 15.21
N ALA A 565 21.04 -16.62 14.97
CA ALA A 565 21.87 -17.55 15.74
C ALA A 565 22.60 -16.87 16.91
N HIS A 566 22.78 -15.56 16.87
CA HIS A 566 23.56 -14.78 17.81
C HIS A 566 22.84 -13.47 18.14
N ASN A 567 23.03 -12.98 19.37
CA ASN A 567 22.57 -11.67 19.77
C ASN A 567 23.31 -10.57 19.00
N ARG A 568 22.55 -9.62 18.41
CA ARG A 568 23.05 -8.45 17.67
C ARG A 568 22.62 -7.17 18.37
N PRO A 569 23.43 -6.10 18.29
CA PRO A 569 23.04 -4.84 18.90
C PRO A 569 21.76 -4.26 18.31
N PRO A 570 20.95 -3.58 19.13
CA PRO A 570 19.77 -2.86 18.67
C PRO A 570 20.15 -1.76 17.68
N ARG A 571 19.19 -1.38 16.84
CA ARG A 571 19.32 -0.28 15.88
C ARG A 571 18.54 0.93 16.40
N ILE A 572 19.16 2.11 16.36
CA ILE A 572 18.58 3.34 16.89
C ILE A 572 18.47 4.37 15.77
N VAL A 573 17.26 4.90 15.53
CA VAL A 573 17.00 5.99 14.58
C VAL A 573 16.26 7.09 15.35
N PRO A 574 16.98 8.05 15.96
CA PRO A 574 16.35 9.06 16.79
C PRO A 574 15.69 10.17 15.98
N THR A 575 14.67 10.78 16.57
CA THR A 575 14.08 12.04 16.09
C THR A 575 14.80 13.23 16.74
N ARG A 576 14.81 14.39 16.07
CA ARG A 576 15.26 15.64 16.69
C ARG A 576 14.34 16.01 17.85
N VAL A 577 14.91 16.40 18.97
CA VAL A 577 14.16 16.83 20.16
C VAL A 577 14.04 18.35 20.19
N ASP A 578 12.82 18.87 20.06
CA ASP A 578 12.50 20.28 20.25
C ASP A 578 12.02 20.52 21.70
N VAL A 579 12.63 21.45 22.41
CA VAL A 579 12.30 21.77 23.81
C VAL A 579 12.05 23.25 23.98
N ALA A 580 10.93 23.63 24.61
CA ALA A 580 10.56 25.02 24.84
C ALA A 580 11.34 25.63 26.03
N ALA A 581 11.91 26.81 25.81
CA ALA A 581 12.70 27.50 26.84
C ALA A 581 11.83 27.89 28.05
N GLY A 582 12.23 27.44 29.25
CA GLY A 582 11.55 27.76 30.51
C GLY A 582 10.21 27.09 30.74
N GLU A 583 9.85 26.08 29.93
CA GLU A 583 8.67 25.26 30.13
C GLU A 583 8.99 23.92 30.83
N ASP A 584 7.95 23.17 31.15
CA ASP A 584 8.09 21.83 31.75
C ASP A 584 8.87 20.88 30.81
N ALA A 585 9.55 19.91 31.39
CA ALA A 585 10.36 18.97 30.62
C ALA A 585 9.51 18.14 29.61
N SER A 586 9.95 18.12 28.36
CA SER A 586 9.42 17.22 27.34
C SER A 586 9.75 15.78 27.69
N GLN A 587 8.77 14.89 27.57
CA GLN A 587 8.93 13.45 27.81
C GLN A 587 8.88 12.73 26.46
N ILE A 588 9.93 12.00 26.13
CA ILE A 588 10.09 11.33 24.84
C ILE A 588 10.27 9.83 25.09
N ALA A 589 9.47 9.01 24.41
CA ALA A 589 9.55 7.56 24.46
C ALA A 589 10.65 7.08 23.48
N MET A 590 11.83 6.73 24.01
CA MET A 590 12.98 6.30 23.19
C MET A 590 12.83 4.89 22.62
N ASP A 591 11.97 4.05 23.18
CA ASP A 591 11.64 2.73 22.65
C ASP A 591 11.04 2.79 21.25
N GLN A 592 10.39 3.89 20.87
CA GLN A 592 9.93 4.16 19.51
C GLN A 592 11.08 4.36 18.50
N TRP A 593 12.26 4.75 18.95
CA TRP A 593 13.44 4.96 18.11
C TRP A 593 14.22 3.67 17.83
N VAL A 594 13.88 2.58 18.50
CA VAL A 594 14.69 1.36 18.57
C VAL A 594 13.99 0.21 17.87
N SER A 595 14.73 -0.54 17.09
CA SER A 595 14.35 -1.85 16.56
C SER A 595 15.48 -2.85 16.84
N ASP A 596 15.10 -4.08 17.14
CA ASP A 596 16.08 -5.14 17.37
C ASP A 596 16.10 -6.14 16.21
N PRO A 597 17.28 -6.45 15.64
CA PRO A 597 17.41 -7.41 14.56
C PRO A 597 17.04 -8.85 14.96
N ASP A 598 17.05 -9.15 16.26
CA ASP A 598 16.78 -10.48 16.81
C ASP A 598 15.35 -10.60 17.37
N GLY A 599 14.62 -9.46 17.39
CA GLY A 599 13.22 -9.37 17.77
C GLY A 599 13.01 -9.12 19.27
N ASP A 600 14.01 -8.67 19.99
CA ASP A 600 13.89 -8.26 21.39
C ASP A 600 12.99 -7.01 21.52
N ASP A 601 12.17 -6.98 22.57
CA ASP A 601 11.24 -5.87 22.81
C ASP A 601 12.01 -4.62 23.28
N PRO A 602 11.95 -3.50 22.50
CA PRO A 602 12.58 -2.25 22.89
C PRO A 602 12.17 -1.71 24.26
N ALA A 603 10.93 -1.94 24.71
CA ALA A 603 10.46 -1.50 26.01
C ALA A 603 11.21 -2.19 27.19
N GLY A 604 11.81 -3.34 26.95
CA GLY A 604 12.59 -4.08 27.94
C GLY A 604 14.09 -3.77 27.94
N MET A 605 14.57 -2.89 27.04
CA MET A 605 15.97 -2.53 26.92
C MET A 605 16.41 -1.48 27.94
N THR A 606 17.73 -1.28 28.07
CA THR A 606 18.32 -0.27 28.97
C THR A 606 18.76 0.94 28.17
N TYR A 607 18.33 2.13 28.58
CA TYR A 607 18.58 3.42 27.95
C TYR A 607 19.45 4.30 28.82
N THR A 608 20.59 4.77 28.32
CA THR A 608 21.52 5.62 29.07
C THR A 608 22.01 6.80 28.24
N ILE A 609 22.12 7.99 28.87
CA ILE A 609 22.81 9.13 28.27
C ILE A 609 24.30 8.97 28.56
N THR A 610 25.11 8.74 27.54
CA THR A 610 26.56 8.57 27.68
C THR A 610 27.35 9.86 27.48
N ASP A 611 26.79 10.83 26.75
CA ASP A 611 27.39 12.15 26.55
C ASP A 611 26.31 13.21 26.40
N LYS A 612 26.61 14.47 26.90
CA LYS A 612 25.74 15.63 26.86
C LYS A 612 26.52 16.84 26.34
N GLN A 613 26.41 17.08 25.04
CA GLN A 613 27.01 18.23 24.39
C GLN A 613 25.91 19.25 24.06
N VAL A 614 25.24 19.77 25.09
CA VAL A 614 24.12 20.71 25.02
C VAL A 614 24.33 21.91 25.91
N GLU A 615 23.92 23.11 25.47
CA GLU A 615 24.03 24.36 26.22
C GLU A 615 22.64 24.80 26.71
N GLY A 616 22.53 25.08 28.01
CA GLY A 616 21.27 25.52 28.63
C GLY A 616 20.16 24.47 28.64
N VAL A 617 20.50 23.20 28.49
CA VAL A 617 19.56 22.10 28.45
C VAL A 617 19.92 21.04 29.49
N SER A 618 18.93 20.60 30.24
CA SER A 618 19.03 19.45 31.15
C SER A 618 18.34 18.23 30.58
N ALA A 619 18.99 17.07 30.67
CA ALA A 619 18.44 15.81 30.19
C ALA A 619 18.69 14.66 31.18
N SER A 620 17.72 13.76 31.30
CA SER A 620 17.79 12.53 32.11
C SER A 620 16.95 11.40 31.49
N THR A 621 17.30 10.16 31.81
CA THR A 621 16.55 8.99 31.39
C THR A 621 15.88 8.28 32.58
N SER A 622 14.69 7.72 32.36
CA SER A 622 13.99 6.86 33.31
C SER A 622 13.29 5.74 32.52
N GLY A 623 13.86 4.54 32.58
CA GLY A 623 13.47 3.46 31.67
C GLY A 623 13.69 3.89 30.22
N SER A 624 12.73 3.67 29.36
CA SER A 624 12.73 4.12 27.96
C SER A 624 12.35 5.58 27.76
N THR A 625 12.06 6.35 28.83
CA THR A 625 11.67 7.75 28.72
C THR A 625 12.87 8.69 28.86
N LEU A 626 13.08 9.56 27.87
CA LEU A 626 14.00 10.69 27.91
C LEU A 626 13.25 11.96 28.32
N SER A 627 13.69 12.58 29.41
CA SER A 627 13.16 13.86 29.91
C SER A 627 14.15 14.97 29.58
N VAL A 628 13.72 15.99 28.83
CA VAL A 628 14.55 17.10 28.37
C VAL A 628 13.87 18.44 28.73
N SER A 629 14.59 19.37 29.36
CA SER A 629 14.12 20.72 29.66
C SER A 629 15.17 21.73 29.27
N ALA A 630 14.75 22.92 28.85
CA ALA A 630 15.66 24.05 28.57
C ALA A 630 15.45 25.18 29.59
N ASP A 631 16.56 25.80 29.99
CA ASP A 631 16.53 26.98 30.85
C ASP A 631 15.78 28.12 30.15
N ALA A 632 15.13 29.02 30.91
CA ALA A 632 14.38 30.16 30.36
C ALA A 632 15.25 31.09 29.49
N GLU A 633 16.53 31.19 29.80
CA GLU A 633 17.52 32.00 29.08
C GLU A 633 18.33 31.18 28.06
N ALA A 634 17.98 29.90 27.82
CA ALA A 634 18.70 29.07 26.86
C ALA A 634 18.67 29.70 25.46
N PRO A 635 19.81 29.69 24.72
CA PRO A 635 19.85 30.19 23.35
C PRO A 635 18.88 29.42 22.46
N LYS A 636 18.04 30.14 21.70
CA LYS A 636 17.11 29.51 20.75
C LYS A 636 17.85 29.01 19.52
N GLY A 637 17.42 27.87 19.00
CA GLY A 637 18.04 27.18 17.90
C GLY A 637 18.69 25.86 18.34
N GLN A 638 19.63 25.35 17.57
CA GLN A 638 20.33 24.11 17.89
C GLN A 638 21.19 24.27 19.15
N ALA A 639 20.78 23.61 20.24
CA ALA A 639 21.49 23.65 21.53
C ALA A 639 22.67 22.66 21.61
N GLY A 640 22.74 21.69 20.67
CA GLY A 640 23.75 20.65 20.66
C GLY A 640 23.16 19.26 20.44
N GLN A 641 23.77 18.25 21.03
CA GLN A 641 23.35 16.85 20.90
C GLN A 641 23.52 16.06 22.19
N LEU A 642 22.69 15.05 22.37
CA LEU A 642 22.84 14.01 23.39
C LEU A 642 23.31 12.72 22.72
N THR A 643 24.14 11.95 23.38
CA THR A 643 24.43 10.57 22.94
C THR A 643 23.67 9.60 23.83
N ILE A 644 22.77 8.83 23.22
CA ILE A 644 22.00 7.79 23.88
C ILE A 644 22.62 6.44 23.51
N GLU A 645 22.89 5.62 24.52
CA GLU A 645 23.26 4.22 24.37
C GLU A 645 22.09 3.35 24.78
N VAL A 646 21.76 2.37 23.93
CA VAL A 646 20.72 1.36 24.18
C VAL A 646 21.38 0.00 24.25
N THR A 647 21.07 -0.74 25.29
CA THR A 647 21.57 -2.10 25.54
C THR A 647 20.38 -3.04 25.60
N ASP A 648 20.39 -4.10 24.79
CA ASP A 648 19.38 -5.13 24.79
C ASP A 648 19.41 -6.02 26.04
N GLN A 649 18.46 -6.94 26.13
CA GLN A 649 18.33 -7.84 27.31
C GLN A 649 19.48 -8.86 27.41
N GLN A 650 20.23 -9.07 26.34
CA GLN A 650 21.33 -10.02 26.25
C GLN A 650 22.71 -9.35 26.33
N GLY A 651 22.74 -8.00 26.37
CA GLY A 651 23.94 -7.21 26.63
C GLY A 651 24.66 -6.64 25.41
N ALA A 652 24.10 -6.73 24.20
CA ALA A 652 24.65 -6.00 23.05
C ALA A 652 24.16 -4.56 23.05
N SER A 653 25.00 -3.60 22.66
CA SER A 653 24.74 -2.18 22.76
C SER A 653 24.97 -1.44 21.46
N ALA A 654 24.19 -0.40 21.23
CA ALA A 654 24.39 0.58 20.16
C ALA A 654 24.22 2.00 20.72
N SER A 655 24.79 3.00 20.03
CA SER A 655 24.68 4.39 20.41
C SER A 655 24.24 5.26 19.23
N ALA A 656 23.44 6.29 19.52
CA ALA A 656 23.01 7.28 18.53
C ALA A 656 23.11 8.69 19.08
N SER A 657 23.34 9.66 18.19
CA SER A 657 23.36 11.09 18.51
C SER A 657 21.98 11.70 18.26
N VAL A 658 21.41 12.32 19.29
CA VAL A 658 20.09 12.96 19.31
C VAL A 658 20.27 14.48 19.28
N PRO A 659 19.96 15.17 18.17
CA PRO A 659 20.01 16.62 18.11
C PRO A 659 18.94 17.25 19.02
N VAL A 660 19.34 18.27 19.77
CA VAL A 660 18.41 19.03 20.62
C VAL A 660 18.32 20.47 20.12
N ASN A 661 17.12 20.95 19.98
CA ASN A 661 16.81 22.31 19.52
C ASN A 661 15.94 23.04 20.56
N VAL A 662 16.31 24.27 20.91
CA VAL A 662 15.55 25.11 21.83
C VAL A 662 14.60 26.02 21.03
N ILE A 663 13.31 25.87 21.28
CA ILE A 663 12.27 26.69 20.66
C ILE A 663 11.78 27.80 21.62
N ALA A 664 11.04 28.76 21.08
CA ALA A 664 10.42 29.80 21.91
C ALA A 664 9.34 29.18 22.80
N SER A 665 9.21 29.69 24.02
CA SER A 665 8.07 29.37 24.88
C SER A 665 6.76 29.77 24.22
N SER A 666 5.75 28.93 24.38
CA SER A 666 4.37 29.19 23.96
C SER A 666 3.58 30.03 25.01
N LYS A 667 4.15 30.25 26.18
CA LYS A 667 3.54 30.99 27.33
C LYS A 667 3.92 32.45 27.34
#